data_aecb0ca9c0186df41868f559bbeb84e3
#
_entry.id   aecb0ca9c0186df41868f559bbeb84e3
#
_cell.length_a   1.000
_cell.length_b   1.000
_cell.length_c   1.000
_cell.angle_alpha   90.00
_cell.angle_beta   90.00
_cell.angle_gamma   90.00
#
_symmetry.space_group_name_H-M   'P 1'
#
loop_
_entity.id
_entity.type
_entity.pdbx_description
1 polymer ?
#
loop_
_entity_poly.entity_id
_entity_poly.type
_entity_poly.pdbx_seq_one_letter_code
_entity_poly.pdbx_strand_id
1 'polypeptide(L)'
;MLPLGALMLAASVGSWAQSAGSTPAASAGTLGTVTVTEQAEIQGKDQIQTKKTSIGKGTQDIRDIPQSITVVTEKLIDDVKLDTLKDALHYTAGITFAATENGTDQDIRLRGFPIASTGDLMIDGMRDPSQYDRDTFNLDRIEVMRGSASMLFGRGSTGGVVNQVSKKPLLADQTDVVGTVGTDGYYRTTADFNIRTGETSALRINAMYNKADNGGASIDKNGIAPSYSWGLGTADEFTVGLFHLKNNNVPMSAVRYVNGTLANVKPGDYYGTSADFVDGEANYVHGAWKHAFANGGELRTQVRSGVFDRAQWSTAVGACGARPNAAGACPTGTAAVTSLNPDTFLTRSGLTPRKDRYKATYAQSDYSQAFDALGVRHELLTGIDASREEANRFQNNGSTLGTRPFTRVGTPDDGAGLTGTGLSPQWRNSSNYKSTAYGLYVQDLIQIAPSWKLLGGVRYDNFKGDFDQVNYRAGVVSNTPLNVASTRLENSPWSYRGGVLYQPSPTQSYHVSYGTSFNTSADTYQYVTPQNANTPPEKSRNLEFGAKLDWFDGALSTRGAIFRTEKFNERTTDADFAGSAYTLSGKRHTAGVELDVVGRLGPQWEVYGSYTWVPVATIDQAGSAAAAQASVGQRVGLTPKQSGALWVSYQATPKLRVALGAHGATENRPLSGTTGAASATARVPGFVVADAMIEYKFTPDVYVQLNVNNLSNKAYGDQLYPGFTILGAKRQVLGTVGVRF
;
A
#
# COMPACT_ATOMS: atom_id res chain seq x y z
N MET A 1 25.25 25.60 8.81
CA MET A 1 26.59 25.19 9.18
C MET A 1 26.52 24.51 10.54
N LEU A 2 26.50 23.22 10.60
CA LEU A 2 26.66 22.40 11.80
C LEU A 2 27.75 21.36 11.49
N PRO A 3 28.68 21.08 12.39
CA PRO A 3 29.93 20.43 12.05
C PRO A 3 29.78 18.92 11.86
N LEU A 4 30.38 18.42 10.81
CA LEU A 4 30.69 17.01 10.55
C LEU A 4 31.75 16.53 11.58
N GLY A 5 31.33 16.15 12.77
CA GLY A 5 32.31 15.80 13.77
C GLY A 5 31.81 14.99 14.95
N ALA A 6 30.97 13.98 14.70
CA ALA A 6 30.56 13.10 15.79
C ALA A 6 30.10 11.71 15.30
N LEU A 7 30.97 10.99 14.58
CA LEU A 7 30.74 9.54 14.31
C LEU A 7 32.08 8.82 14.06
N MET A 8 33.01 9.00 14.97
CA MET A 8 34.24 8.19 15.05
C MET A 8 34.55 7.94 16.54
N LEU A 9 33.80 7.06 17.16
CA LEU A 9 34.16 6.48 18.44
C LEU A 9 33.36 5.21 18.66
N ALA A 10 33.93 4.11 18.29
CA ALA A 10 33.86 2.81 18.96
C ALA A 10 34.23 1.69 17.99
N ALA A 11 35.41 1.18 18.14
CA ALA A 11 35.66 -0.26 18.09
C ALA A 11 37.16 -0.51 17.93
N SER A 12 37.84 -0.49 19.03
CA SER A 12 39.08 -1.21 19.17
C SER A 12 38.87 -2.31 20.21
N VAL A 13 38.55 -3.51 19.75
CA VAL A 13 38.67 -4.72 20.59
C VAL A 13 39.67 -5.62 19.90
N GLY A 14 40.79 -5.81 20.60
CA GLY A 14 41.95 -6.52 20.11
C GLY A 14 41.70 -8.03 19.89
N SER A 15 42.19 -8.52 18.80
CA SER A 15 42.30 -9.94 18.48
C SER A 15 43.45 -10.56 19.26
N TRP A 16 43.14 -11.55 20.07
CA TRP A 16 44.16 -12.47 20.64
C TRP A 16 44.25 -13.70 19.73
N ALA A 17 45.35 -13.80 19.00
CA ALA A 17 45.70 -15.00 18.28
C ALA A 17 46.25 -16.03 19.29
N GLN A 18 45.71 -17.23 19.33
CA GLN A 18 46.31 -18.38 19.99
C GLN A 18 46.74 -19.41 18.96
N SER A 19 47.99 -19.83 19.14
CA SER A 19 48.78 -20.71 18.32
C SER A 19 48.25 -22.15 18.23
N ALA A 20 48.43 -22.74 17.06
CA ALA A 20 48.12 -24.12 16.73
C ALA A 20 49.02 -25.11 17.50
N GLY A 21 48.37 -26.07 18.16
CA GLY A 21 48.97 -27.31 18.65
C GLY A 21 48.48 -28.48 17.81
N SER A 22 49.41 -29.22 17.22
CA SER A 22 49.16 -30.45 16.46
C SER A 22 48.83 -31.62 17.37
N THR A 23 47.75 -32.38 17.07
CA THR A 23 47.51 -33.73 17.63
C THR A 23 46.74 -34.65 16.66
N PRO A 24 46.80 -35.94 16.80
CA PRO A 24 46.85 -36.89 15.68
C PRO A 24 45.48 -37.42 15.25
N ALA A 25 45.49 -38.06 14.08
CA ALA A 25 44.34 -38.67 13.41
C ALA A 25 43.52 -39.61 14.32
N ALA A 26 42.25 -39.38 14.41
CA ALA A 26 41.25 -40.30 14.97
C ALA A 26 40.21 -40.68 13.91
N SER A 27 39.89 -41.94 13.92
CA SER A 27 38.98 -42.77 13.15
C SER A 27 37.77 -42.10 12.53
N ALA A 28 37.43 -42.56 11.32
CA ALA A 28 36.21 -42.28 10.58
C ALA A 28 34.95 -42.56 11.43
N GLY A 29 34.40 -41.52 12.05
CA GLY A 29 33.05 -41.51 12.59
C GLY A 29 32.07 -41.16 11.47
N THR A 30 31.04 -41.96 11.33
CA THR A 30 29.85 -41.70 10.52
C THR A 30 29.35 -40.29 10.83
N LEU A 31 29.45 -39.38 9.86
CA LEU A 31 28.84 -38.05 9.99
C LEU A 31 27.35 -38.23 10.23
N GLY A 32 26.90 -37.81 11.41
CA GLY A 32 25.49 -37.71 11.71
C GLY A 32 24.80 -36.84 10.62
N THR A 33 23.61 -37.22 10.24
CA THR A 33 22.77 -36.45 9.30
C THR A 33 22.77 -35.01 9.76
N VAL A 34 23.46 -34.14 9.04
CA VAL A 34 23.31 -32.69 9.19
C VAL A 34 21.91 -32.41 8.66
N THR A 35 20.93 -32.35 9.55
CA THR A 35 19.67 -31.71 9.24
C THR A 35 19.99 -30.22 9.06
N VAL A 36 20.15 -29.80 7.81
CA VAL A 36 20.11 -28.37 7.49
C VAL A 36 18.68 -27.97 7.79
N THR A 37 18.44 -27.53 9.01
CA THR A 37 17.26 -26.72 9.31
C THR A 37 17.41 -25.50 8.44
N GLU A 38 16.58 -25.42 7.39
CA GLU A 38 16.56 -24.30 6.47
C GLU A 38 16.49 -23.03 7.34
N GLN A 39 17.61 -22.33 7.50
CA GLN A 39 17.61 -21.01 8.12
C GLN A 39 16.53 -20.24 7.36
N ALA A 40 15.58 -19.66 8.09
CA ALA A 40 14.55 -18.84 7.47
C ALA A 40 15.27 -17.88 6.51
N GLU A 41 15.14 -18.18 5.22
CA GLU A 41 15.79 -17.42 4.15
C GLU A 41 15.56 -15.95 4.43
N ILE A 42 16.60 -15.15 4.34
CA ILE A 42 16.53 -13.69 4.22
C ILE A 42 15.94 -13.43 2.83
N GLN A 43 14.64 -13.63 2.70
CA GLN A 43 13.99 -13.80 1.39
C GLN A 43 13.78 -12.50 0.63
N GLY A 44 13.78 -11.34 1.29
CA GLY A 44 13.48 -10.06 0.66
C GLY A 44 14.71 -9.23 0.28
N LYS A 45 15.82 -9.37 1.01
CA LYS A 45 16.95 -8.43 0.99
C LYS A 45 17.90 -8.61 -0.18
N ASP A 46 18.26 -9.84 -0.51
CA ASP A 46 19.28 -10.13 -1.53
C ASP A 46 18.71 -10.78 -2.79
N GLN A 47 17.43 -11.03 -2.83
CA GLN A 47 16.77 -11.71 -3.93
C GLN A 47 15.61 -10.89 -4.49
N ILE A 48 15.60 -10.69 -5.81
CA ILE A 48 14.48 -10.05 -6.52
C ILE A 48 13.24 -10.97 -6.60
N GLN A 49 13.45 -12.28 -6.43
CA GLN A 49 12.43 -13.32 -6.54
C GLN A 49 12.19 -14.01 -5.21
N THR A 50 10.93 -14.30 -4.89
CA THR A 50 10.55 -15.24 -3.84
C THR A 50 9.58 -16.30 -4.38
N LYS A 51 9.72 -17.54 -3.92
CA LYS A 51 8.80 -18.65 -4.24
C LYS A 51 7.73 -18.86 -3.19
N LYS A 52 7.94 -18.31 -1.99
CA LYS A 52 7.04 -18.43 -0.85
C LYS A 52 6.33 -17.12 -0.55
N THR A 53 5.16 -17.19 0.03
CA THR A 53 4.35 -16.05 0.47
C THR A 53 3.65 -16.39 1.77
N SER A 54 3.36 -15.36 2.56
CA SER A 54 2.53 -15.48 3.77
C SER A 54 1.09 -14.97 3.58
N ILE A 55 0.77 -14.47 2.39
CA ILE A 55 -0.53 -13.85 2.12
C ILE A 55 -1.71 -14.84 2.23
N GLY A 56 -1.46 -16.12 2.06
CA GLY A 56 -2.46 -17.20 2.21
C GLY A 56 -2.73 -17.63 3.65
N LYS A 57 -2.18 -16.94 4.64
CA LYS A 57 -2.14 -17.29 6.06
C LYS A 57 -1.28 -18.53 6.36
N GLY A 58 -0.08 -18.29 6.85
CA GLY A 58 1.01 -19.29 6.92
C GLY A 58 1.91 -19.26 5.68
N THR A 59 3.10 -19.82 5.79
CA THR A 59 4.07 -19.87 4.70
C THR A 59 3.66 -20.92 3.68
N GLN A 60 3.40 -20.49 2.44
CA GLN A 60 2.97 -21.37 1.34
C GLN A 60 3.79 -21.08 0.08
N ASP A 61 3.97 -22.10 -0.75
CA ASP A 61 4.50 -21.91 -2.10
C ASP A 61 3.48 -21.13 -2.95
N ILE A 62 3.96 -20.10 -3.64
CA ILE A 62 3.11 -19.26 -4.50
C ILE A 62 2.40 -20.14 -5.56
N ARG A 63 3.04 -21.22 -6.02
CA ARG A 63 2.48 -22.17 -6.99
C ARG A 63 1.22 -22.90 -6.51
N ASP A 64 1.07 -23.07 -5.19
CA ASP A 64 -0.03 -23.82 -4.58
C ASP A 64 -1.25 -22.93 -4.28
N ILE A 65 -1.14 -21.63 -4.51
CA ILE A 65 -2.25 -20.70 -4.33
C ILE A 65 -2.92 -20.44 -5.69
N PRO A 66 -4.17 -20.86 -5.92
CA PRO A 66 -4.84 -20.69 -7.20
C PRO A 66 -5.36 -19.24 -7.39
N GLN A 67 -4.47 -18.28 -7.31
CA GLN A 67 -4.76 -16.84 -7.47
C GLN A 67 -3.49 -16.09 -7.87
N SER A 68 -3.62 -14.98 -8.59
CA SER A 68 -2.49 -14.14 -8.98
C SER A 68 -1.87 -13.45 -7.78
N ILE A 69 -0.56 -13.63 -7.63
CA ILE A 69 0.24 -13.02 -6.55
C ILE A 69 1.48 -12.37 -7.16
N THR A 70 1.69 -11.10 -6.84
CA THR A 70 2.94 -10.36 -7.12
C THR A 70 3.65 -10.07 -5.81
N VAL A 71 4.97 -10.15 -5.78
CA VAL A 71 5.78 -9.80 -4.63
C VAL A 71 6.82 -8.77 -5.03
N VAL A 72 6.85 -7.65 -4.31
CA VAL A 72 7.88 -6.61 -4.36
C VAL A 72 8.81 -6.85 -3.18
N THR A 73 10.03 -7.30 -3.44
CA THR A 73 11.01 -7.64 -2.40
C THR A 73 11.75 -6.40 -1.90
N GLU A 74 12.36 -6.49 -0.71
CA GLU A 74 13.25 -5.45 -0.17
C GLU A 74 14.35 -5.07 -1.18
N LYS A 75 14.91 -6.06 -1.90
CA LYS A 75 15.90 -5.79 -2.95
C LYS A 75 15.40 -4.83 -4.03
N LEU A 76 14.18 -5.01 -4.54
CA LEU A 76 13.62 -4.10 -5.53
C LEU A 76 13.33 -2.72 -4.90
N ILE A 77 12.85 -2.68 -3.66
CA ILE A 77 12.62 -1.44 -2.89
C ILE A 77 13.93 -0.65 -2.78
N ASP A 78 15.02 -1.31 -2.41
CA ASP A 78 16.34 -0.69 -2.25
C ASP A 78 16.98 -0.29 -3.58
N ASP A 79 16.84 -1.11 -4.61
CA ASP A 79 17.40 -0.85 -5.94
C ASP A 79 16.80 0.42 -6.56
N VAL A 80 15.49 0.60 -6.45
CA VAL A 80 14.76 1.73 -7.07
C VAL A 80 14.63 2.93 -6.12
N LYS A 81 14.82 2.73 -4.81
CA LYS A 81 14.54 3.70 -3.73
C LYS A 81 13.06 4.02 -3.59
N LEU A 82 12.27 2.95 -3.34
CA LEU A 82 10.82 3.01 -3.16
C LEU A 82 10.51 3.24 -1.68
N ASP A 83 10.51 4.49 -1.24
CA ASP A 83 10.48 4.86 0.18
C ASP A 83 9.10 4.68 0.84
N THR A 84 8.04 4.62 0.05
CA THR A 84 6.67 4.46 0.56
C THR A 84 5.99 3.25 -0.07
N LEU A 85 4.93 2.74 0.61
CA LEU A 85 4.08 1.71 0.04
C LEU A 85 3.54 2.11 -1.34
N LYS A 86 3.15 3.37 -1.52
CA LYS A 86 2.65 3.88 -2.79
C LYS A 86 3.71 3.82 -3.88
N ASP A 87 4.96 4.22 -3.59
CA ASP A 87 6.06 4.16 -4.55
C ASP A 87 6.32 2.70 -4.96
N ALA A 88 6.34 1.77 -4.01
CA ALA A 88 6.52 0.36 -4.30
C ALA A 88 5.41 -0.22 -5.17
N LEU A 89 4.18 0.24 -4.99
CA LEU A 89 3.03 -0.22 -5.76
C LEU A 89 2.99 0.31 -7.20
N HIS A 90 3.76 1.35 -7.57
CA HIS A 90 3.95 1.74 -8.98
C HIS A 90 4.63 0.66 -9.81
N TYR A 91 5.40 -0.22 -9.16
CA TYR A 91 6.01 -1.39 -9.80
C TYR A 91 5.07 -2.60 -9.88
N THR A 92 3.81 -2.47 -9.46
CA THR A 92 2.79 -3.51 -9.57
C THR A 92 1.73 -3.09 -10.60
N ALA A 93 1.68 -3.76 -11.74
CA ALA A 93 0.71 -3.46 -12.80
C ALA A 93 -0.75 -3.66 -12.34
N GLY A 94 -1.67 -2.86 -12.90
CA GLY A 94 -3.09 -2.88 -12.55
C GLY A 94 -3.44 -2.06 -11.32
N ILE A 95 -2.46 -1.41 -10.68
CA ILE A 95 -2.68 -0.46 -9.58
C ILE A 95 -2.78 0.96 -10.12
N THR A 96 -3.68 1.74 -9.55
CA THR A 96 -3.86 3.17 -9.80
C THR A 96 -4.17 3.89 -8.50
N PHE A 97 -4.01 5.21 -8.50
CA PHE A 97 -4.19 6.05 -7.31
C PHE A 97 -5.23 7.12 -7.58
N ALA A 98 -6.14 7.34 -6.62
CA ALA A 98 -7.03 8.48 -6.64
C ALA A 98 -6.47 9.61 -5.77
N ALA A 99 -6.75 10.86 -6.17
CA ALA A 99 -6.33 12.05 -5.44
C ALA A 99 -7.44 12.53 -4.49
N THR A 100 -8.01 11.62 -3.70
CA THR A 100 -8.98 12.00 -2.67
C THR A 100 -8.33 12.98 -1.68
N GLU A 101 -9.11 13.92 -1.17
CA GLU A 101 -8.65 14.94 -0.23
C GLU A 101 -7.38 15.70 -0.72
N ASN A 102 -7.32 16.05 -2.02
CA ASN A 102 -6.16 16.63 -2.70
C ASN A 102 -4.88 15.77 -2.63
N GLY A 103 -5.03 14.46 -2.71
CA GLY A 103 -3.89 13.53 -2.70
C GLY A 103 -3.26 13.30 -1.33
N THR A 104 -3.87 13.80 -0.28
CA THR A 104 -3.41 13.55 1.09
C THR A 104 -3.89 12.21 1.64
N ASP A 105 -4.82 11.56 0.95
CA ASP A 105 -5.32 10.23 1.27
C ASP A 105 -4.60 9.16 0.46
N GLN A 106 -4.39 7.98 1.03
CA GLN A 106 -3.80 6.83 0.33
C GLN A 106 -4.90 5.99 -0.34
N ASP A 107 -5.56 6.56 -1.35
CA ASP A 107 -6.58 5.83 -2.10
C ASP A 107 -5.94 5.01 -3.23
N ILE A 108 -5.76 3.72 -2.96
CA ILE A 108 -5.14 2.74 -3.85
C ILE A 108 -6.24 1.89 -4.48
N ARG A 109 -6.14 1.65 -5.79
CA ARG A 109 -7.08 0.81 -6.54
C ARG A 109 -6.35 -0.31 -7.25
N LEU A 110 -6.95 -1.48 -7.27
CA LEU A 110 -6.45 -2.67 -7.96
C LEU A 110 -7.54 -3.22 -8.86
N ARG A 111 -7.21 -3.45 -10.14
CA ARG A 111 -8.19 -3.85 -11.18
C ARG A 111 -9.38 -2.86 -11.32
N GLY A 112 -9.19 -1.58 -10.96
CA GLY A 112 -10.24 -0.54 -10.95
C GLY A 112 -11.12 -0.50 -9.70
N PHE A 113 -10.88 -1.34 -8.71
CA PHE A 113 -11.62 -1.38 -7.44
C PHE A 113 -10.78 -0.82 -6.31
N PRO A 114 -11.38 -0.02 -5.39
CA PRO A 114 -10.67 0.52 -4.24
C PRO A 114 -10.23 -0.61 -3.30
N ILE A 115 -9.05 -0.48 -2.70
CA ILE A 115 -8.52 -1.41 -1.69
C ILE A 115 -8.16 -0.70 -0.39
N ALA A 116 -7.56 0.48 -0.42
CA ALA A 116 -7.18 1.19 0.79
C ALA A 116 -8.40 1.67 1.59
N SER A 117 -9.37 2.30 0.92
CA SER A 117 -10.60 2.80 1.55
C SER A 117 -11.52 1.68 2.05
N THR A 118 -11.36 0.45 1.57
CA THR A 118 -12.10 -0.73 2.01
C THR A 118 -11.38 -1.55 3.08
N GLY A 119 -10.13 -1.13 3.43
CA GLY A 119 -9.34 -1.75 4.48
C GLY A 119 -8.66 -3.04 4.06
N ASP A 120 -8.29 -3.19 2.78
CA ASP A 120 -7.57 -4.34 2.25
C ASP A 120 -6.04 -4.16 2.24
N LEU A 121 -5.56 -3.20 3.00
CA LEU A 121 -4.16 -3.12 3.38
C LEU A 121 -3.95 -3.94 4.64
N MET A 122 -2.94 -4.79 4.62
CA MET A 122 -2.58 -5.66 5.73
C MET A 122 -1.15 -5.39 6.19
N ILE A 123 -0.88 -5.69 7.44
CA ILE A 123 0.47 -5.84 7.99
C ILE A 123 0.54 -7.22 8.62
N ASP A 124 1.46 -8.05 8.15
CA ASP A 124 1.66 -9.44 8.61
C ASP A 124 0.37 -10.30 8.59
N GLY A 125 -0.49 -10.06 7.59
CA GLY A 125 -1.76 -10.75 7.40
C GLY A 125 -2.92 -10.25 8.26
N MET A 126 -2.72 -9.22 9.09
CA MET A 126 -3.78 -8.55 9.85
C MET A 126 -4.16 -7.21 9.19
N ARG A 127 -5.45 -6.88 9.22
CA ARG A 127 -5.97 -5.63 8.61
C ARG A 127 -5.27 -4.38 9.16
N ASP A 128 -5.01 -3.43 8.28
CA ASP A 128 -4.48 -2.10 8.60
C ASP A 128 -5.27 -1.00 7.85
N PRO A 129 -6.53 -0.71 8.27
CA PRO A 129 -7.38 0.24 7.58
C PRO A 129 -7.05 1.70 7.92
N SER A 130 -6.10 1.95 8.78
CA SER A 130 -5.72 3.31 9.19
C SER A 130 -5.12 4.10 8.04
N GLN A 131 -5.39 5.41 8.04
CA GLN A 131 -4.85 6.33 7.04
C GLN A 131 -3.62 7.04 7.60
N TYR A 132 -2.43 6.61 7.20
CA TYR A 132 -1.15 7.25 7.47
C TYR A 132 -0.19 7.02 6.31
N ASP A 133 0.86 7.80 6.22
CA ASP A 133 1.88 7.69 5.16
C ASP A 133 2.81 6.50 5.47
N ARG A 134 2.55 5.36 4.82
CA ARG A 134 3.27 4.09 5.05
C ARG A 134 4.64 4.12 4.42
N ASP A 135 5.66 3.94 5.24
CA ASP A 135 7.06 3.87 4.84
C ASP A 135 7.54 2.42 4.73
N THR A 136 8.55 2.16 3.93
CA THR A 136 9.07 0.82 3.65
C THR A 136 10.23 0.39 4.56
N PHE A 137 10.71 1.26 5.46
CA PHE A 137 11.95 1.06 6.22
C PHE A 137 12.03 -0.25 7.04
N ASN A 138 10.88 -0.78 7.49
CA ASN A 138 10.79 -2.01 8.28
C ASN A 138 10.13 -3.17 7.52
N LEU A 139 10.02 -3.08 6.18
CA LEU A 139 9.40 -4.11 5.36
C LEU A 139 10.46 -5.04 4.74
N ASP A 140 10.22 -6.34 4.85
CA ASP A 140 10.93 -7.39 4.12
C ASP A 140 10.44 -7.49 2.67
N ARG A 141 9.13 -7.35 2.48
CA ARG A 141 8.48 -7.38 1.16
C ARG A 141 7.05 -6.87 1.22
N ILE A 142 6.50 -6.63 0.04
CA ILE A 142 5.08 -6.32 -0.14
C ILE A 142 4.49 -7.41 -1.04
N GLU A 143 3.41 -8.04 -0.59
CA GLU A 143 2.70 -9.09 -1.29
C GLU A 143 1.35 -8.55 -1.78
N VAL A 144 1.03 -8.74 -3.06
CA VAL A 144 -0.23 -8.29 -3.67
C VAL A 144 -0.97 -9.52 -4.20
N MET A 145 -2.09 -9.85 -3.58
CA MET A 145 -3.00 -10.89 -4.08
C MET A 145 -4.18 -10.23 -4.78
N ARG A 146 -4.42 -10.59 -6.04
CA ARG A 146 -5.46 -9.99 -6.87
C ARG A 146 -6.76 -10.75 -6.83
N GLY A 147 -7.90 -10.03 -6.97
CA GLY A 147 -9.24 -10.60 -6.95
C GLY A 147 -9.84 -10.78 -5.56
N SER A 148 -10.96 -11.46 -5.47
CA SER A 148 -11.73 -11.61 -4.23
C SER A 148 -10.94 -12.31 -3.12
N ALA A 149 -10.89 -11.71 -1.92
CA ALA A 149 -10.05 -12.16 -0.81
C ALA A 149 -10.78 -12.30 0.54
N SER A 150 -12.09 -12.03 0.60
CA SER A 150 -12.82 -12.03 1.88
C SER A 150 -12.83 -13.36 2.60
N MET A 151 -12.70 -14.49 1.89
CA MET A 151 -12.61 -15.80 2.54
C MET A 151 -11.38 -15.88 3.48
N LEU A 152 -10.28 -15.23 3.16
CA LEU A 152 -9.09 -15.20 4.03
C LEU A 152 -9.11 -14.04 5.03
N PHE A 153 -9.63 -12.87 4.64
CA PHE A 153 -9.42 -11.61 5.37
C PHE A 153 -10.71 -10.93 5.86
N GLY A 154 -11.88 -11.55 5.63
CA GLY A 154 -13.17 -10.99 6.00
C GLY A 154 -13.60 -9.83 5.11
N ARG A 155 -14.29 -8.84 5.68
CA ARG A 155 -14.78 -7.68 4.92
C ARG A 155 -13.67 -7.03 4.13
N GLY A 156 -13.93 -6.70 2.87
CA GLY A 156 -12.88 -6.13 2.03
C GLY A 156 -13.33 -5.91 0.60
N SER A 157 -12.36 -5.68 -0.25
CA SER A 157 -12.59 -5.27 -1.61
C SER A 157 -12.75 -6.42 -2.59
N THR A 158 -13.15 -5.99 -3.74
CA THR A 158 -13.25 -6.74 -4.98
C THR A 158 -11.89 -6.89 -5.68
N GLY A 159 -11.01 -5.89 -5.55
CA GLY A 159 -9.76 -5.79 -6.32
C GLY A 159 -8.68 -6.74 -5.86
N GLY A 160 -8.54 -6.92 -4.57
CA GLY A 160 -7.49 -7.73 -3.96
C GLY A 160 -7.02 -7.20 -2.61
N VAL A 161 -5.88 -7.70 -2.17
CA VAL A 161 -5.26 -7.37 -0.87
C VAL A 161 -3.79 -7.05 -1.07
N VAL A 162 -3.30 -6.04 -0.36
CA VAL A 162 -1.87 -5.72 -0.24
C VAL A 162 -1.42 -6.03 1.18
N ASN A 163 -0.47 -6.95 1.33
CA ASN A 163 0.10 -7.34 2.61
C ASN A 163 1.54 -6.81 2.72
N GLN A 164 1.79 -6.02 3.73
CA GLN A 164 3.11 -5.53 4.11
C GLN A 164 3.71 -6.53 5.10
N VAL A 165 4.81 -7.17 4.74
CA VAL A 165 5.49 -8.16 5.58
C VAL A 165 6.63 -7.47 6.31
N SER A 166 6.56 -7.44 7.63
CA SER A 166 7.55 -6.81 8.49
C SER A 166 8.83 -7.64 8.59
N LYS A 167 9.97 -6.97 8.70
CA LYS A 167 11.25 -7.57 9.07
C LYS A 167 11.16 -8.20 10.45
N LYS A 168 11.63 -9.45 10.58
CA LYS A 168 11.61 -10.21 11.84
C LYS A 168 13.02 -10.46 12.36
N PRO A 169 13.21 -10.63 13.69
CA PRO A 169 14.48 -11.07 14.27
C PRO A 169 14.94 -12.42 13.70
N LEU A 170 16.22 -12.56 13.46
CA LEU A 170 16.89 -13.74 12.89
C LEU A 170 18.01 -14.21 13.83
N LEU A 171 18.31 -15.51 13.84
CA LEU A 171 19.45 -16.09 14.60
C LEU A 171 20.80 -15.82 13.91
N ALA A 172 21.02 -14.58 13.53
CA ALA A 172 22.25 -14.11 12.91
C ALA A 172 22.53 -12.68 13.40
N ASP A 173 23.79 -12.28 13.42
CA ASP A 173 24.15 -10.87 13.58
C ASP A 173 24.20 -10.22 12.21
N GLN A 174 23.57 -9.08 12.07
CA GLN A 174 23.54 -8.31 10.84
C GLN A 174 23.31 -6.84 11.16
N THR A 175 24.12 -5.99 10.58
CA THR A 175 23.95 -4.54 10.64
C THR A 175 23.90 -3.98 9.23
N ASP A 176 22.91 -3.13 8.95
CA ASP A 176 22.80 -2.41 7.69
C ASP A 176 22.49 -0.95 8.00
N VAL A 177 23.37 -0.04 7.61
CA VAL A 177 23.18 1.40 7.77
C VAL A 177 23.32 2.06 6.40
N VAL A 178 22.29 2.76 5.98
CA VAL A 178 22.23 3.38 4.65
C VAL A 178 21.94 4.86 4.80
N GLY A 179 22.78 5.69 4.18
CA GLY A 179 22.59 7.14 4.05
C GLY A 179 22.40 7.53 2.60
N THR A 180 21.38 8.29 2.31
CA THR A 180 21.06 8.80 0.96
C THR A 180 20.89 10.32 1.00
N VAL A 181 21.50 10.99 0.04
CA VAL A 181 21.31 12.43 -0.21
C VAL A 181 20.90 12.64 -1.66
N GLY A 182 20.18 13.71 -1.93
CA GLY A 182 19.71 13.93 -3.30
C GLY A 182 19.26 15.35 -3.61
N THR A 183 18.68 15.49 -4.78
CA THR A 183 18.05 16.73 -5.23
C THR A 183 16.94 17.16 -4.26
N ASP A 184 16.64 18.46 -4.22
CA ASP A 184 15.59 19.03 -3.37
C ASP A 184 15.84 18.86 -1.87
N GLY A 185 17.09 18.94 -1.45
CA GLY A 185 17.44 18.76 -0.05
C GLY A 185 17.09 17.37 0.51
N TYR A 186 16.89 16.38 -0.38
CA TYR A 186 16.56 15.02 0.04
C TYR A 186 17.68 14.43 0.90
N TYR A 187 17.32 13.98 2.07
CA TYR A 187 18.17 13.26 3.01
C TYR A 187 17.37 12.11 3.63
N ARG A 188 17.90 10.90 3.55
CA ARG A 188 17.32 9.74 4.22
C ARG A 188 18.41 8.90 4.86
N THR A 189 18.17 8.47 6.08
CA THR A 189 18.99 7.49 6.77
C THR A 189 18.10 6.35 7.25
N THR A 190 18.52 5.13 7.00
CA THR A 190 17.90 3.92 7.56
C THR A 190 18.93 3.09 8.28
N ALA A 191 18.50 2.41 9.33
CA ALA A 191 19.33 1.46 10.07
C ALA A 191 18.51 0.19 10.34
N ASP A 192 19.13 -0.97 10.16
CA ASP A 192 18.58 -2.28 10.42
C ASP A 192 19.62 -3.10 11.21
N PHE A 193 19.42 -3.19 12.50
CA PHE A 193 20.27 -3.95 13.42
C PHE A 193 19.57 -5.24 13.80
N ASN A 194 20.13 -6.39 13.44
CA ASN A 194 19.69 -7.69 13.92
C ASN A 194 20.81 -8.29 14.78
N ILE A 195 20.51 -8.53 16.04
CA ILE A 195 21.46 -8.95 17.07
C ILE A 195 20.99 -10.28 17.66
N ARG A 196 21.78 -11.32 17.51
CA ARG A 196 21.54 -12.60 18.17
C ARG A 196 21.82 -12.44 19.68
N THR A 197 20.80 -12.58 20.51
CA THR A 197 20.91 -12.40 21.97
C THR A 197 21.04 -13.70 22.74
N GLY A 198 20.88 -14.85 22.08
CA GLY A 198 21.01 -16.17 22.68
C GLY A 198 20.94 -17.27 21.61
N GLU A 199 20.90 -18.54 22.04
CA GLU A 199 20.83 -19.67 21.09
C GLU A 199 19.55 -19.68 20.27
N THR A 200 18.44 -19.24 20.89
CA THR A 200 17.11 -19.23 20.28
C THR A 200 16.43 -17.85 20.32
N SER A 201 17.21 -16.78 20.53
CA SER A 201 16.65 -15.44 20.68
C SER A 201 17.44 -14.38 19.92
N ALA A 202 16.73 -13.38 19.41
CA ALA A 202 17.30 -12.26 18.70
C ALA A 202 16.47 -10.98 18.90
N LEU A 203 17.15 -9.83 18.81
CA LEU A 203 16.58 -8.49 18.77
C LEU A 203 16.80 -7.92 17.38
N ARG A 204 15.77 -7.33 16.77
CA ARG A 204 15.92 -6.53 15.54
C ARG A 204 15.38 -5.12 15.76
N ILE A 205 16.12 -4.12 15.31
CA ILE A 205 15.74 -2.71 15.42
C ILE A 205 15.87 -2.08 14.03
N ASN A 206 14.75 -1.64 13.48
CA ASN A 206 14.73 -0.83 12.28
C ASN A 206 14.46 0.62 12.67
N ALA A 207 15.18 1.56 12.07
CA ALA A 207 14.98 2.99 12.29
C ALA A 207 15.13 3.76 10.98
N MET A 208 14.45 4.91 10.89
CA MET A 208 14.48 5.77 9.71
C MET A 208 14.32 7.24 10.09
N TYR A 209 15.01 8.09 9.36
CA TYR A 209 14.78 9.53 9.28
C TYR A 209 14.81 9.95 7.82
N ASN A 210 13.84 10.74 7.37
CA ASN A 210 13.75 11.23 6.00
C ASN A 210 13.28 12.68 5.95
N LYS A 211 13.98 13.49 5.18
CA LYS A 211 13.65 14.90 4.94
C LYS A 211 13.85 15.25 3.48
N ALA A 212 12.97 16.09 2.94
CA ALA A 212 13.10 16.66 1.60
C ALA A 212 12.34 17.98 1.53
N ASP A 213 12.74 18.87 0.62
CA ASP A 213 12.08 20.13 0.32
C ASP A 213 11.98 20.30 -1.19
N ASN A 214 10.79 20.42 -1.72
CA ASN A 214 10.53 20.60 -3.13
C ASN A 214 9.82 21.95 -3.40
N GLY A 215 10.45 23.02 -2.99
CA GLY A 215 9.99 24.36 -3.32
C GLY A 215 8.59 24.69 -2.79
N GLY A 216 8.26 24.27 -1.55
CA GLY A 216 6.97 24.48 -0.91
C GLY A 216 6.31 23.21 -0.40
N ALA A 217 6.36 22.11 -1.15
CA ALA A 217 6.04 20.79 -0.62
C ALA A 217 7.24 20.21 0.13
N SER A 218 7.01 19.52 1.23
CA SER A 218 8.11 18.96 2.03
C SER A 218 7.77 17.61 2.64
N ILE A 219 8.81 16.84 2.92
CA ILE A 219 8.77 15.59 3.68
C ILE A 219 9.59 15.80 4.95
N ASP A 220 9.04 15.39 6.09
CA ASP A 220 9.76 15.30 7.37
C ASP A 220 9.17 14.09 8.12
N LYS A 221 9.91 12.98 8.11
CA LYS A 221 9.47 11.70 8.68
C LYS A 221 10.54 11.10 9.57
N ASN A 222 10.10 10.40 10.60
CA ASN A 222 10.96 9.53 11.39
C ASN A 222 10.17 8.30 11.86
N GLY A 223 10.88 7.19 12.03
CA GLY A 223 10.27 5.95 12.48
C GLY A 223 11.25 5.03 13.18
N ILE A 224 10.73 4.18 14.05
CA ILE A 224 11.46 3.11 14.72
C ILE A 224 10.57 1.89 14.93
N ALA A 225 11.12 0.70 14.71
CA ALA A 225 10.40 -0.58 14.84
C ALA A 225 11.30 -1.64 15.50
N PRO A 226 11.45 -1.64 16.82
CA PRO A 226 12.12 -2.71 17.55
C PRO A 226 11.21 -3.94 17.67
N SER A 227 11.81 -5.13 17.53
CA SER A 227 11.15 -6.42 17.75
C SER A 227 12.11 -7.40 18.40
N TYR A 228 11.58 -8.24 19.28
CA TYR A 228 12.33 -9.29 19.98
C TYR A 228 11.63 -10.63 19.82
N SER A 229 12.41 -11.64 19.42
CA SER A 229 11.92 -13.01 19.30
C SER A 229 12.72 -13.96 20.17
N TRP A 230 12.02 -14.96 20.75
CA TRP A 230 12.65 -16.04 21.50
C TRP A 230 11.97 -17.36 21.18
N GLY A 231 12.67 -18.47 21.47
CA GLY A 231 12.27 -19.80 21.06
C GLY A 231 12.41 -20.05 19.56
N LEU A 232 13.17 -19.20 18.84
CA LEU A 232 13.40 -19.35 17.40
C LEU A 232 14.01 -20.71 17.08
N GLY A 233 13.41 -21.44 16.12
CA GLY A 233 13.81 -22.79 15.73
C GLY A 233 13.38 -23.87 16.71
N THR A 234 12.58 -23.56 17.73
CA THR A 234 11.96 -24.53 18.65
C THR A 234 10.49 -24.75 18.34
N ALA A 235 9.82 -25.61 19.09
CA ALA A 235 8.38 -25.84 18.92
C ALA A 235 7.53 -24.59 19.22
N ASP A 236 7.99 -23.75 20.14
CA ASP A 236 7.32 -22.51 20.54
C ASP A 236 8.18 -21.29 20.21
N GLU A 237 7.74 -20.51 19.25
CA GLU A 237 8.37 -19.25 18.88
C GLU A 237 7.48 -18.07 19.29
N PHE A 238 8.06 -17.10 19.96
CA PHE A 238 7.38 -15.88 20.39
C PHE A 238 8.04 -14.65 19.78
N THR A 239 7.24 -13.67 19.41
CA THR A 239 7.71 -12.37 18.95
C THR A 239 6.89 -11.27 19.59
N VAL A 240 7.55 -10.23 20.07
CA VAL A 240 6.92 -8.98 20.50
C VAL A 240 7.61 -7.81 19.81
N GLY A 241 6.86 -6.78 19.48
CA GLY A 241 7.44 -5.61 18.83
C GLY A 241 6.61 -4.35 19.02
N LEU A 242 7.27 -3.24 18.75
CA LEU A 242 6.71 -1.89 18.77
C LEU A 242 6.92 -1.26 17.38
N PHE A 243 6.05 -0.37 17.02
CA PHE A 243 6.19 0.45 15.82
C PHE A 243 5.81 1.89 16.13
N HIS A 244 6.65 2.80 15.72
CA HIS A 244 6.41 4.23 15.73
C HIS A 244 6.80 4.82 14.38
N LEU A 245 5.90 5.59 13.79
CA LEU A 245 6.15 6.40 12.60
C LEU A 245 5.47 7.74 12.77
N LYS A 246 6.20 8.82 12.53
CA LYS A 246 5.67 10.18 12.55
C LYS A 246 6.06 10.91 11.28
N ASN A 247 5.12 11.68 10.74
CA ASN A 247 5.37 12.58 9.62
C ASN A 247 4.77 13.97 9.89
N ASN A 248 5.47 15.01 9.43
CA ASN A 248 5.02 16.39 9.37
C ASN A 248 5.31 16.90 7.96
N ASN A 249 4.42 16.57 7.02
CA ASN A 249 4.64 16.82 5.60
C ASN A 249 3.82 18.04 5.14
N VAL A 250 4.33 18.74 4.13
CA VAL A 250 3.54 19.65 3.31
C VAL A 250 3.23 18.94 1.99
N PRO A 251 1.96 18.63 1.69
CA PRO A 251 1.60 17.85 0.52
C PRO A 251 1.79 18.63 -0.78
N MET A 252 2.07 17.95 -1.88
CA MET A 252 2.07 18.55 -3.22
C MET A 252 0.71 19.16 -3.53
N SER A 253 0.70 20.31 -4.19
CA SER A 253 -0.52 20.97 -4.64
C SER A 253 -1.13 20.27 -5.85
N ALA A 254 -2.46 20.31 -5.93
CA ALA A 254 -3.20 19.80 -7.07
C ALA A 254 -3.06 20.67 -8.32
N VAL A 255 -3.13 20.05 -9.50
CA VAL A 255 -3.17 20.72 -10.81
C VAL A 255 -4.50 20.47 -11.47
N ARG A 256 -5.12 21.52 -12.05
CA ARG A 256 -6.46 21.43 -12.66
C ARG A 256 -6.42 20.90 -14.09
N TYR A 257 -7.50 20.27 -14.49
CA TYR A 257 -7.80 20.06 -15.90
C TYR A 257 -8.25 21.37 -16.53
N VAL A 258 -7.72 21.63 -17.72
CA VAL A 258 -8.12 22.77 -18.54
C VAL A 258 -8.59 22.22 -19.89
N ASN A 259 -9.81 22.58 -20.28
CA ASN A 259 -10.41 22.10 -21.52
C ASN A 259 -10.42 20.56 -21.64
N GLY A 260 -10.66 19.89 -20.54
CA GLY A 260 -10.73 18.42 -20.46
C GLY A 260 -9.37 17.70 -20.48
N THR A 261 -8.25 18.43 -20.51
CA THR A 261 -6.89 17.85 -20.50
C THR A 261 -6.10 18.37 -19.29
N LEU A 262 -5.07 17.62 -18.91
CA LEU A 262 -4.15 18.05 -17.88
C LEU A 262 -3.48 19.34 -18.27
N ALA A 263 -3.46 20.32 -17.35
CA ALA A 263 -2.77 21.58 -17.55
C ALA A 263 -1.25 21.36 -17.74
N ASN A 264 -0.66 22.06 -18.70
CA ASN A 264 0.77 21.98 -18.96
C ASN A 264 1.55 22.83 -17.95
N VAL A 265 1.94 22.21 -16.83
CA VAL A 265 2.78 22.76 -15.78
C VAL A 265 4.06 21.94 -15.67
N LYS A 266 5.11 22.52 -15.06
CA LYS A 266 6.37 21.80 -14.88
C LYS A 266 6.26 20.80 -13.72
N PRO A 267 6.97 19.67 -13.79
CA PRO A 267 7.10 18.78 -12.64
C PRO A 267 7.69 19.53 -11.45
N GLY A 268 7.05 19.42 -10.29
CA GLY A 268 7.48 20.06 -9.07
C GLY A 268 6.96 21.49 -8.86
N ASP A 269 6.22 22.09 -9.81
CA ASP A 269 5.54 23.36 -9.57
C ASP A 269 4.58 23.24 -8.37
N TYR A 270 4.71 24.14 -7.40
CA TYR A 270 3.91 24.14 -6.19
C TYR A 270 3.03 25.41 -6.13
N TYR A 271 1.73 25.22 -6.00
CA TYR A 271 0.74 26.30 -5.92
C TYR A 271 -0.03 26.32 -4.60
N GLY A 272 0.41 25.56 -3.60
CA GLY A 272 -0.15 25.55 -2.27
C GLY A 272 0.22 26.80 -1.45
N THR A 273 0.07 26.73 -0.16
CA THR A 273 0.44 27.79 0.80
C THR A 273 1.25 27.19 1.96
N SER A 274 1.97 28.03 2.69
CA SER A 274 2.71 27.61 3.89
C SER A 274 1.80 27.15 5.04
N ALA A 275 0.48 27.28 4.90
CA ALA A 275 -0.50 26.76 5.85
C ALA A 275 -0.93 25.32 5.54
N ASP A 276 -0.49 24.77 4.41
CA ASP A 276 -0.84 23.40 4.03
C ASP A 276 0.00 22.42 4.87
N PHE A 277 -0.66 21.35 5.35
CA PHE A 277 0.02 20.32 6.13
C PHE A 277 -0.70 18.96 6.03
N VAL A 278 0.07 17.90 6.20
CA VAL A 278 -0.40 16.53 6.46
C VAL A 278 0.50 15.97 7.56
N ASP A 279 -0.01 15.99 8.77
CA ASP A 279 0.65 15.41 9.93
C ASP A 279 0.06 14.04 10.23
N GLY A 280 0.91 13.10 10.55
CA GLY A 280 0.50 11.74 10.89
C GLY A 280 1.37 11.12 11.96
N GLU A 281 0.77 10.25 12.77
CA GLU A 281 1.48 9.45 13.75
C GLU A 281 0.83 8.07 13.86
N ALA A 282 1.64 7.03 13.69
CA ALA A 282 1.22 5.64 13.82
C ALA A 282 2.02 4.97 14.93
N ASN A 283 1.32 4.48 15.96
CA ASN A 283 1.91 3.78 17.10
C ASN A 283 1.17 2.47 17.31
N TYR A 284 1.87 1.34 17.28
CA TYR A 284 1.27 0.06 17.65
C TYR A 284 2.25 -0.86 18.35
N VAL A 285 1.69 -1.79 19.11
CA VAL A 285 2.37 -2.95 19.66
C VAL A 285 1.84 -4.20 18.98
N HIS A 286 2.69 -5.19 18.78
CA HIS A 286 2.27 -6.48 18.27
C HIS A 286 2.93 -7.60 19.05
N GLY A 287 2.23 -8.74 19.10
CA GLY A 287 2.73 -9.99 19.64
C GLY A 287 2.33 -11.15 18.73
N ALA A 288 3.18 -12.13 18.59
CA ALA A 288 2.92 -13.36 17.87
C ALA A 288 3.46 -14.55 18.64
N TRP A 289 2.72 -15.64 18.59
CA TRP A 289 3.11 -16.97 19.08
C TRP A 289 2.88 -17.97 17.96
N LYS A 290 3.89 -18.76 17.68
CA LYS A 290 3.84 -19.89 16.76
C LYS A 290 4.17 -21.15 17.53
N HIS A 291 3.32 -22.18 17.42
CA HIS A 291 3.55 -23.50 17.98
C HIS A 291 3.55 -24.57 16.88
N ALA A 292 4.66 -25.29 16.79
CA ALA A 292 4.80 -26.41 15.89
C ALA A 292 4.50 -27.72 16.62
N PHE A 293 3.44 -28.43 16.24
CA PHE A 293 3.05 -29.69 16.83
C PHE A 293 3.91 -30.84 16.30
N ALA A 294 4.09 -31.88 17.10
CA ALA A 294 4.86 -33.07 16.72
C ALA A 294 4.28 -33.83 15.48
N ASN A 295 3.00 -33.64 15.19
CA ASN A 295 2.33 -34.21 14.02
C ASN A 295 2.44 -33.34 12.74
N GLY A 296 3.29 -32.29 12.76
CA GLY A 296 3.50 -31.39 11.64
C GLY A 296 2.44 -30.28 11.50
N GLY A 297 1.50 -30.17 12.45
CA GLY A 297 0.59 -29.02 12.53
C GLY A 297 1.29 -27.79 13.03
N GLU A 298 0.79 -26.60 12.65
CA GLU A 298 1.25 -25.30 13.13
C GLU A 298 0.06 -24.48 13.62
N LEU A 299 0.16 -23.91 14.82
CA LEU A 299 -0.75 -22.89 15.34
C LEU A 299 -0.01 -21.56 15.38
N ARG A 300 -0.60 -20.54 14.78
CA ARG A 300 -0.08 -19.17 14.82
C ARG A 300 -1.13 -18.23 15.38
N THR A 301 -0.82 -17.59 16.50
CA THR A 301 -1.67 -16.59 17.13
C THR A 301 -0.97 -15.24 17.12
N GLN A 302 -1.69 -14.19 16.71
CA GLN A 302 -1.16 -12.84 16.60
C GLN A 302 -2.13 -11.83 17.20
N VAL A 303 -1.59 -10.78 17.81
CA VAL A 303 -2.36 -9.63 18.30
C VAL A 303 -1.63 -8.36 17.94
N ARG A 304 -2.35 -7.36 17.45
CA ARG A 304 -1.83 -6.00 17.24
C ARG A 304 -2.81 -4.98 17.80
N SER A 305 -2.31 -4.01 18.56
CA SER A 305 -3.11 -2.91 19.10
C SER A 305 -2.40 -1.58 18.87
N GLY A 306 -3.11 -0.58 18.36
CA GLY A 306 -2.48 0.68 17.99
C GLY A 306 -3.39 1.89 18.01
N VAL A 307 -2.75 3.05 17.98
CA VAL A 307 -3.36 4.38 17.85
C VAL A 307 -2.72 5.09 16.69
N PHE A 308 -3.55 5.67 15.84
CA PHE A 308 -3.17 6.35 14.62
C PHE A 308 -3.82 7.73 14.62
N ASP A 309 -3.03 8.76 14.58
CA ASP A 309 -3.46 10.15 14.49
C ASP A 309 -3.13 10.71 13.11
N ARG A 310 -4.03 11.51 12.57
CA ARG A 310 -3.81 12.24 11.32
C ARG A 310 -4.49 13.59 11.40
N ALA A 311 -3.82 14.62 10.93
CA ALA A 311 -4.39 15.95 10.72
C ALA A 311 -3.97 16.49 9.36
N GLN A 312 -4.88 17.18 8.67
CA GLN A 312 -4.59 17.71 7.35
C GLN A 312 -5.35 18.99 7.06
N TRP A 313 -4.72 19.82 6.24
CA TRP A 313 -5.33 20.95 5.58
C TRP A 313 -4.54 21.27 4.33
N SER A 314 -5.15 21.22 3.16
CA SER A 314 -4.46 21.42 1.90
C SER A 314 -5.17 22.43 1.01
N THR A 315 -4.42 23.01 0.07
CA THR A 315 -4.91 23.96 -0.92
C THR A 315 -5.48 23.24 -2.15
N ALA A 316 -6.73 23.57 -2.50
CA ALA A 316 -7.28 23.27 -3.81
C ALA A 316 -7.05 24.45 -4.76
N VAL A 317 -6.51 24.16 -5.94
CA VAL A 317 -6.16 25.18 -6.95
C VAL A 317 -7.25 25.25 -8.03
N GLY A 318 -7.68 26.45 -8.39
CA GLY A 318 -8.62 26.73 -9.48
C GLY A 318 -8.04 27.74 -10.48
N ALA A 319 -8.30 27.57 -11.79
CA ALA A 319 -7.91 28.57 -12.79
C ALA A 319 -8.98 29.68 -12.89
N CYS A 320 -8.56 30.93 -13.05
CA CYS A 320 -9.45 32.10 -13.16
C CYS A 320 -9.04 32.97 -14.36
N GLY A 321 -9.99 33.28 -15.24
CA GLY A 321 -9.79 34.09 -16.42
C GLY A 321 -9.65 35.59 -16.16
N ALA A 322 -9.83 36.03 -14.90
CA ALA A 322 -9.65 37.40 -14.48
C ALA A 322 -8.94 37.46 -13.12
N ARG A 323 -8.49 38.62 -12.71
CA ARG A 323 -7.90 38.78 -11.37
C ARG A 323 -8.92 38.46 -10.27
N PRO A 324 -8.62 37.52 -9.37
CA PRO A 324 -9.48 37.21 -8.24
C PRO A 324 -9.73 38.42 -7.34
N ASN A 325 -10.88 38.44 -6.67
CA ASN A 325 -11.23 39.49 -5.70
C ASN A 325 -10.41 39.35 -4.40
N ALA A 326 -10.62 40.27 -3.47
CA ALA A 326 -9.92 40.31 -2.19
C ALA A 326 -10.09 39.07 -1.33
N ALA A 327 -11.19 38.31 -1.53
CA ALA A 327 -11.43 37.03 -0.88
C ALA A 327 -10.76 35.83 -1.61
N GLY A 328 -9.96 36.07 -2.65
CA GLY A 328 -9.29 35.03 -3.44
C GLY A 328 -10.22 34.30 -4.41
N ALA A 329 -11.46 34.74 -4.56
CA ALA A 329 -12.45 34.11 -5.43
C ALA A 329 -12.45 34.71 -6.85
N CYS A 330 -12.72 33.85 -7.84
CA CYS A 330 -12.88 34.29 -9.23
C CYS A 330 -14.17 35.12 -9.36
N PRO A 331 -14.13 36.30 -10.02
CA PRO A 331 -15.30 37.15 -10.19
C PRO A 331 -16.42 36.43 -10.97
N THR A 332 -17.66 36.68 -10.57
CA THR A 332 -18.84 36.11 -11.24
C THR A 332 -18.90 36.57 -12.69
N GLY A 333 -19.24 35.67 -13.61
CA GLY A 333 -19.31 35.96 -15.03
C GLY A 333 -17.96 35.96 -15.77
N THR A 334 -16.87 35.62 -15.09
CA THR A 334 -15.56 35.44 -15.76
C THR A 334 -15.62 34.26 -16.73
N ALA A 335 -15.09 34.44 -17.94
CA ALA A 335 -15.01 33.36 -18.93
C ALA A 335 -14.14 32.20 -18.42
N ALA A 336 -14.53 30.99 -18.79
CA ALA A 336 -13.76 29.79 -18.44
C ALA A 336 -12.37 29.85 -19.06
N VAL A 337 -11.35 29.46 -18.31
CA VAL A 337 -9.97 29.36 -18.80
C VAL A 337 -9.86 28.18 -19.75
N THR A 338 -9.50 28.43 -20.99
CA THR A 338 -9.34 27.41 -22.05
C THR A 338 -7.90 26.97 -22.26
N SER A 339 -6.93 27.76 -21.79
CA SER A 339 -5.50 27.42 -21.79
C SER A 339 -4.80 28.15 -20.64
N LEU A 340 -3.70 27.58 -20.15
CA LEU A 340 -2.87 28.21 -19.13
C LEU A 340 -1.66 28.85 -19.79
N ASN A 341 -1.40 30.11 -19.40
CA ASN A 341 -0.17 30.82 -19.70
C ASN A 341 0.42 31.35 -18.38
N PRO A 342 1.67 31.87 -18.33
CA PRO A 342 2.30 32.35 -17.10
C PRO A 342 1.49 33.40 -16.34
N ASP A 343 0.69 34.22 -17.04
CA ASP A 343 -0.13 35.31 -16.44
C ASP A 343 -1.51 34.84 -15.96
N THR A 344 -1.92 33.60 -16.28
CA THR A 344 -3.20 33.07 -15.84
C THR A 344 -3.27 33.04 -14.32
N PHE A 345 -4.32 33.65 -13.75
CA PHE A 345 -4.56 33.64 -12.31
C PHE A 345 -5.01 32.27 -11.83
N LEU A 346 -4.47 31.90 -10.66
CA LEU A 346 -4.86 30.72 -9.93
C LEU A 346 -5.48 31.10 -8.60
N THR A 347 -6.72 30.71 -8.39
CA THR A 347 -7.36 30.82 -7.06
C THR A 347 -6.87 29.70 -6.18
N ARG A 348 -6.77 29.97 -4.88
CA ARG A 348 -6.46 29.00 -3.84
C ARG A 348 -7.62 28.93 -2.86
N SER A 349 -8.28 27.78 -2.77
CA SER A 349 -9.29 27.52 -1.75
C SER A 349 -8.76 26.46 -0.79
N GLY A 350 -9.05 26.62 0.50
CA GLY A 350 -8.76 25.58 1.49
C GLY A 350 -9.82 24.48 1.40
N LEU A 351 -9.42 23.23 1.41
CA LEU A 351 -10.32 22.14 1.78
C LEU A 351 -10.72 22.28 3.26
N THR A 352 -11.82 21.67 3.64
CA THR A 352 -12.19 21.60 5.05
C THR A 352 -11.10 20.88 5.84
N PRO A 353 -10.46 21.57 6.83
CA PRO A 353 -9.45 20.92 7.63
C PRO A 353 -10.05 19.77 8.42
N ARG A 354 -9.30 18.70 8.54
CA ARG A 354 -9.72 17.46 9.17
C ARG A 354 -8.65 16.92 10.09
N LYS A 355 -9.08 16.37 11.21
CA LYS A 355 -8.24 15.58 12.10
C LYS A 355 -8.97 14.29 12.45
N ASP A 356 -8.27 13.18 12.38
CA ASP A 356 -8.78 11.85 12.71
C ASP A 356 -7.91 11.23 13.80
N ARG A 357 -8.54 10.52 14.75
CA ARG A 357 -7.89 9.60 15.68
C ARG A 357 -8.51 8.24 15.54
N TYR A 358 -7.72 7.27 15.20
CA TYR A 358 -8.12 5.89 15.04
C TYR A 358 -7.43 4.98 16.03
N LYS A 359 -8.19 4.08 16.65
CA LYS A 359 -7.68 3.03 17.54
C LYS A 359 -8.18 1.69 17.04
N ALA A 360 -7.30 0.70 17.03
CA ALA A 360 -7.68 -0.63 16.62
C ALA A 360 -6.94 -1.70 17.41
N THR A 361 -7.65 -2.79 17.68
CA THR A 361 -7.06 -4.04 18.18
C THR A 361 -7.54 -5.17 17.29
N TYR A 362 -6.60 -5.94 16.77
CA TYR A 362 -6.82 -7.13 15.95
C TYR A 362 -6.20 -8.32 16.63
N ALA A 363 -6.91 -9.44 16.66
CA ALA A 363 -6.42 -10.73 17.13
C ALA A 363 -6.77 -11.79 16.08
N GLN A 364 -5.86 -12.71 15.83
CA GLN A 364 -6.02 -13.77 14.84
C GLN A 364 -5.31 -15.02 15.33
N SER A 365 -5.94 -16.19 15.14
CA SER A 365 -5.33 -17.49 15.41
C SER A 365 -5.63 -18.42 14.26
N ASP A 366 -4.57 -18.93 13.62
CA ASP A 366 -4.61 -19.81 12.45
C ASP A 366 -3.98 -21.16 12.82
N TYR A 367 -4.67 -22.24 12.48
CA TYR A 367 -4.13 -23.59 12.54
C TYR A 367 -4.00 -24.16 11.14
N SER A 368 -2.82 -24.65 10.80
CA SER A 368 -2.55 -25.33 9.53
C SER A 368 -1.96 -26.71 9.78
N GLN A 369 -2.38 -27.68 8.99
CA GLN A 369 -1.86 -29.06 9.06
C GLN A 369 -2.00 -29.77 7.72
N ALA A 370 -0.94 -30.47 7.34
CA ALA A 370 -1.00 -31.46 6.26
C ALA A 370 -1.18 -32.86 6.86
N PHE A 371 -2.13 -33.63 6.34
CA PHE A 371 -2.42 -35.02 6.78
C PHE A 371 -3.01 -35.84 5.64
N ASP A 372 -2.96 -37.19 5.76
CA ASP A 372 -3.57 -38.09 4.83
C ASP A 372 -4.87 -38.65 5.42
N ALA A 373 -5.96 -38.52 4.69
CA ALA A 373 -7.27 -39.08 5.05
C ALA A 373 -8.05 -39.48 3.78
N LEU A 374 -8.92 -40.45 3.87
CA LEU A 374 -9.76 -40.93 2.76
C LEU A 374 -8.97 -41.28 1.48
N GLY A 375 -7.69 -41.64 1.63
CA GLY A 375 -6.81 -41.99 0.50
C GLY A 375 -6.23 -40.81 -0.27
N VAL A 376 -6.39 -39.57 0.23
CA VAL A 376 -5.87 -38.37 -0.36
C VAL A 376 -5.16 -37.53 0.69
N ARG A 377 -4.23 -36.63 0.23
CA ARG A 377 -3.53 -35.68 1.09
C ARG A 377 -4.32 -34.40 1.22
N HIS A 378 -4.48 -33.92 2.44
CA HIS A 378 -5.13 -32.69 2.83
C HIS A 378 -4.10 -31.68 3.32
N GLU A 379 -4.26 -30.41 2.97
CA GLU A 379 -3.56 -29.25 3.53
C GLU A 379 -4.62 -28.30 4.11
N LEU A 380 -4.99 -28.57 5.37
CA LEU A 380 -6.05 -27.84 6.09
C LEU A 380 -5.51 -26.53 6.63
N LEU A 381 -6.29 -25.47 6.47
CA LEU A 381 -6.16 -24.19 7.17
C LEU A 381 -7.50 -23.86 7.82
N THR A 382 -7.50 -23.60 9.11
CA THR A 382 -8.67 -23.09 9.83
C THR A 382 -8.28 -22.01 10.80
N GLY A 383 -9.18 -21.08 11.10
CA GLY A 383 -8.84 -20.03 12.04
C GLY A 383 -10.01 -19.17 12.46
N ILE A 384 -9.69 -18.30 13.40
CA ILE A 384 -10.57 -17.27 13.93
C ILE A 384 -9.84 -15.94 13.93
N ASP A 385 -10.53 -14.88 13.60
CA ASP A 385 -10.07 -13.51 13.84
C ASP A 385 -11.13 -12.66 14.52
N ALA A 386 -10.67 -11.64 15.23
CA ALA A 386 -11.52 -10.68 15.91
C ALA A 386 -10.90 -9.29 15.82
N SER A 387 -11.75 -8.28 15.77
CA SER A 387 -11.31 -6.88 15.77
C SER A 387 -12.22 -5.98 16.60
N ARG A 388 -11.62 -4.95 17.17
CA ARG A 388 -12.30 -3.78 17.73
C ARG A 388 -11.68 -2.53 17.16
N GLU A 389 -12.50 -1.67 16.59
CA GLU A 389 -12.08 -0.42 15.95
C GLU A 389 -12.86 0.76 16.56
N GLU A 390 -12.15 1.89 16.75
CA GLU A 390 -12.75 3.15 17.19
C GLU A 390 -12.14 4.27 16.35
N ALA A 391 -12.96 5.15 15.77
CA ALA A 391 -12.49 6.32 15.04
C ALA A 391 -13.23 7.57 15.51
N ASN A 392 -12.49 8.62 15.79
CA ASN A 392 -13.02 9.94 16.10
C ASN A 392 -12.54 10.91 15.03
N ARG A 393 -13.48 11.62 14.42
CA ARG A 393 -13.18 12.67 13.46
C ARG A 393 -13.48 14.04 14.06
N PHE A 394 -12.62 14.98 13.71
CA PHE A 394 -12.71 16.37 14.08
C PHE A 394 -12.68 17.25 12.84
N GLN A 395 -13.42 18.33 12.86
CA GLN A 395 -13.48 19.38 11.85
C GLN A 395 -13.22 20.74 12.49
N ASN A 396 -13.04 21.78 11.67
CA ASN A 396 -13.01 23.16 12.20
C ASN A 396 -14.31 23.48 12.93
N ASN A 397 -14.22 24.18 14.05
CA ASN A 397 -15.36 24.48 14.93
C ASN A 397 -16.34 25.54 14.39
N GLY A 398 -16.18 25.96 13.13
CA GLY A 398 -16.95 27.02 12.49
C GLY A 398 -16.30 28.41 12.58
N SER A 399 -15.11 28.52 13.23
CA SER A 399 -14.31 29.74 13.19
C SER A 399 -13.92 30.07 11.77
N THR A 400 -13.84 31.37 11.45
CA THR A 400 -13.34 31.84 10.17
C THR A 400 -11.89 31.41 10.00
N LEU A 401 -11.59 30.77 8.86
CA LEU A 401 -10.24 30.47 8.47
C LEU A 401 -9.68 31.58 7.58
N GLY A 402 -8.39 31.84 7.70
CA GLY A 402 -7.71 32.83 6.91
C GLY A 402 -7.86 32.59 5.39
N THR A 403 -7.80 33.66 4.63
CA THR A 403 -7.90 33.60 3.17
C THR A 403 -6.56 33.18 2.57
N ARG A 404 -6.61 32.24 1.62
CA ARG A 404 -5.46 31.89 0.77
C ARG A 404 -5.34 32.91 -0.36
N PRO A 405 -4.22 33.65 -0.48
CA PRO A 405 -4.06 34.57 -1.58
C PRO A 405 -3.96 33.86 -2.92
N PHE A 406 -4.50 34.43 -3.97
CA PHE A 406 -4.34 33.93 -5.33
C PHE A 406 -2.89 34.02 -5.81
N THR A 407 -2.53 33.26 -6.84
CA THR A 407 -1.24 33.31 -7.51
C THR A 407 -1.39 33.32 -9.03
N ARG A 408 -0.33 33.08 -9.77
CA ARG A 408 -0.33 32.89 -11.22
C ARG A 408 0.40 31.60 -11.58
N VAL A 409 0.14 31.07 -12.76
CA VAL A 409 0.85 29.91 -13.29
C VAL A 409 2.37 30.14 -13.34
N GLY A 410 2.79 31.34 -13.73
CA GLY A 410 4.21 31.71 -13.80
C GLY A 410 4.89 32.01 -12.47
N THR A 411 4.16 31.96 -11.36
CA THR A 411 4.69 32.17 -10.00
C THR A 411 4.37 31.01 -9.08
N PRO A 412 4.83 29.77 -9.41
CA PRO A 412 4.77 28.67 -8.47
C PRO A 412 5.64 28.98 -7.25
N ASP A 413 5.33 28.37 -6.11
CA ASP A 413 6.09 28.48 -4.87
C ASP A 413 6.39 29.95 -4.47
N ASP A 414 5.34 30.76 -4.43
CA ASP A 414 5.42 32.16 -4.06
C ASP A 414 5.55 32.41 -2.55
N GLY A 415 5.69 31.38 -1.73
CA GLY A 415 5.84 31.44 -0.27
C GLY A 415 4.62 31.99 0.46
N ALA A 416 3.46 32.03 -0.21
CA ALA A 416 2.28 32.70 0.34
C ALA A 416 1.75 31.94 1.58
N GLY A 417 1.48 32.74 2.62
CA GLY A 417 0.74 32.30 3.81
C GLY A 417 -0.72 32.71 3.75
N LEU A 418 -1.47 32.39 4.81
CA LEU A 418 -2.82 32.90 4.98
C LEU A 418 -2.82 34.39 5.31
N THR A 419 -3.87 35.09 4.87
CA THR A 419 -4.14 36.48 5.26
C THR A 419 -5.42 36.53 6.11
N GLY A 420 -5.53 37.58 6.97
CA GLY A 420 -6.68 37.75 7.85
C GLY A 420 -6.55 37.04 9.19
N THR A 421 -7.69 36.68 9.79
CA THR A 421 -7.78 35.96 11.07
C THR A 421 -7.98 34.47 10.85
N GLY A 422 -7.70 33.64 11.87
CA GLY A 422 -7.90 32.19 11.79
C GLY A 422 -6.81 31.47 10.98
N LEU A 423 -5.56 31.70 11.36
CA LEU A 423 -4.40 31.13 10.66
C LEU A 423 -4.24 29.62 10.88
N SER A 424 -4.96 29.04 11.83
CA SER A 424 -4.98 27.60 12.08
C SER A 424 -6.39 27.10 12.42
N PRO A 425 -6.74 25.84 12.07
CA PRO A 425 -8.03 25.26 12.41
C PRO A 425 -8.24 25.11 13.92
N GLN A 426 -9.46 25.38 14.39
CA GLN A 426 -9.92 25.08 15.75
C GLN A 426 -10.79 23.83 15.70
N TRP A 427 -10.43 22.81 16.45
CA TRP A 427 -11.00 21.50 16.29
C TRP A 427 -12.24 21.25 17.16
N ARG A 428 -13.30 20.66 16.56
CA ARG A 428 -14.44 20.08 17.27
C ARG A 428 -14.75 18.69 16.71
N ASN A 429 -15.29 17.80 17.55
CA ASN A 429 -15.70 16.48 17.10
C ASN A 429 -16.81 16.58 16.03
N SER A 430 -16.72 15.79 14.96
CA SER A 430 -17.73 15.74 13.90
C SER A 430 -18.39 14.38 13.76
N SER A 431 -17.69 13.31 14.11
CA SER A 431 -18.27 11.98 14.14
C SER A 431 -17.46 11.01 15.02
N ASN A 432 -18.13 9.97 15.51
CA ASN A 432 -17.55 8.87 16.23
C ASN A 432 -17.98 7.55 15.59
N TYR A 433 -17.06 6.62 15.50
CA TYR A 433 -17.32 5.29 14.98
C TYR A 433 -16.75 4.26 15.95
N LYS A 434 -17.50 3.18 16.17
CA LYS A 434 -17.05 2.01 16.92
C LYS A 434 -17.51 0.75 16.20
N SER A 435 -16.65 -0.25 16.10
CA SER A 435 -17.05 -1.54 15.58
C SER A 435 -16.40 -2.70 16.29
N THR A 436 -17.06 -3.84 16.23
CA THR A 436 -16.54 -5.14 16.57
C THR A 436 -16.83 -6.11 15.44
N ALA A 437 -15.87 -6.96 15.12
CA ALA A 437 -16.06 -8.01 14.14
C ALA A 437 -15.38 -9.28 14.62
N TYR A 438 -15.91 -10.43 14.20
CA TYR A 438 -15.23 -11.72 14.28
C TYR A 438 -15.50 -12.54 13.03
N GLY A 439 -14.54 -13.38 12.67
CA GLY A 439 -14.62 -14.27 11.53
C GLY A 439 -14.16 -15.68 11.91
N LEU A 440 -14.82 -16.66 11.34
CA LEU A 440 -14.46 -18.08 11.43
C LEU A 440 -14.28 -18.60 10.01
N TYR A 441 -13.19 -19.30 9.74
CA TYR A 441 -12.92 -19.82 8.40
C TYR A 441 -12.26 -21.19 8.44
N VAL A 442 -12.52 -21.94 7.36
CA VAL A 442 -11.86 -23.20 7.05
C VAL A 442 -11.61 -23.30 5.56
N GLN A 443 -10.45 -23.79 5.21
CA GLN A 443 -10.03 -24.07 3.84
C GLN A 443 -9.26 -25.39 3.81
N ASP A 444 -9.47 -26.17 2.76
CA ASP A 444 -8.70 -27.38 2.51
C ASP A 444 -8.20 -27.41 1.06
N LEU A 445 -6.91 -27.68 0.89
CA LEU A 445 -6.29 -27.97 -0.38
C LEU A 445 -6.02 -29.47 -0.46
N ILE A 446 -6.85 -30.18 -1.23
CA ILE A 446 -6.88 -31.63 -1.31
C ILE A 446 -6.13 -32.08 -2.56
N GLN A 447 -5.10 -32.89 -2.42
CA GLN A 447 -4.42 -33.55 -3.54
C GLN A 447 -5.15 -34.86 -3.93
N ILE A 448 -6.03 -34.76 -4.93
CA ILE A 448 -6.89 -35.84 -5.39
C ILE A 448 -6.19 -36.82 -6.36
N ALA A 449 -5.08 -36.36 -6.98
CA ALA A 449 -4.22 -37.17 -7.85
C ALA A 449 -2.80 -36.55 -7.87
N PRO A 450 -1.77 -37.25 -8.37
CA PRO A 450 -0.39 -36.77 -8.35
C PRO A 450 -0.19 -35.34 -8.92
N SER A 451 -0.99 -34.96 -9.92
CA SER A 451 -0.91 -33.64 -10.58
C SER A 451 -2.12 -32.75 -10.33
N TRP A 452 -3.10 -33.19 -9.52
CA TRP A 452 -4.34 -32.45 -9.35
C TRP A 452 -4.62 -32.14 -7.88
N LYS A 453 -4.87 -30.86 -7.61
CA LYS A 453 -5.33 -30.40 -6.29
C LYS A 453 -6.67 -29.68 -6.43
N LEU A 454 -7.54 -29.83 -5.43
CA LEU A 454 -8.80 -29.11 -5.28
C LEU A 454 -8.71 -28.21 -4.05
N LEU A 455 -9.07 -26.95 -4.21
CA LEU A 455 -9.21 -25.99 -3.11
C LEU A 455 -10.69 -25.76 -2.82
N GLY A 456 -11.08 -25.85 -1.57
CA GLY A 456 -12.38 -25.42 -1.07
C GLY A 456 -12.23 -24.63 0.22
N GLY A 457 -12.94 -23.51 0.35
CA GLY A 457 -12.89 -22.74 1.58
C GLY A 457 -14.17 -21.95 1.80
N VAL A 458 -14.53 -21.77 3.07
CA VAL A 458 -15.69 -21.03 3.52
C VAL A 458 -15.36 -20.19 4.76
N ARG A 459 -15.96 -19.02 4.84
CA ARG A 459 -15.83 -18.11 5.98
C ARG A 459 -17.19 -17.53 6.34
N TYR A 460 -17.44 -17.46 7.64
CA TYR A 460 -18.52 -16.70 8.24
C TYR A 460 -17.98 -15.49 8.98
N ASP A 461 -18.55 -14.34 8.75
CA ASP A 461 -18.22 -13.10 9.44
C ASP A 461 -19.44 -12.58 10.20
N ASN A 462 -19.22 -11.96 11.36
CA ASN A 462 -20.19 -11.14 12.06
C ASN A 462 -19.57 -9.77 12.32
N PHE A 463 -20.26 -8.75 11.91
CA PHE A 463 -19.85 -7.35 12.02
C PHE A 463 -20.92 -6.51 12.66
N LYS A 464 -20.54 -5.71 13.66
CA LYS A 464 -21.40 -4.70 14.30
C LYS A 464 -20.65 -3.37 14.34
N GLY A 465 -21.30 -2.31 13.84
CA GLY A 465 -20.75 -0.97 13.81
C GLY A 465 -21.77 0.06 14.28
N ASP A 466 -21.36 0.96 15.15
CA ASP A 466 -22.10 2.12 15.59
C ASP A 466 -21.43 3.39 15.05
N PHE A 467 -22.20 4.30 14.48
CA PHE A 467 -21.73 5.57 13.95
C PHE A 467 -22.59 6.71 14.49
N ASP A 468 -21.93 7.72 15.07
CA ASP A 468 -22.53 8.93 15.58
C ASP A 468 -22.08 10.12 14.75
N GLN A 469 -23.02 10.77 14.05
CA GLN A 469 -22.83 12.07 13.40
C GLN A 469 -23.12 13.17 14.39
N VAL A 470 -22.14 14.00 14.70
CA VAL A 470 -22.27 15.15 15.61
C VAL A 470 -22.59 16.40 14.79
N ASN A 471 -23.77 16.94 14.97
CA ASN A 471 -24.25 18.10 14.22
C ASN A 471 -24.13 19.38 15.05
N TYR A 472 -23.84 20.48 14.39
CA TYR A 472 -23.70 21.81 14.99
C TYR A 472 -24.61 22.82 14.26
N ARG A 473 -24.94 23.91 14.96
CA ARG A 473 -25.70 25.00 14.36
C ARG A 473 -24.84 25.66 13.25
N ALA A 474 -25.40 25.75 12.05
CA ALA A 474 -24.71 26.37 10.92
C ALA A 474 -24.39 27.85 11.21
N GLY A 475 -23.21 28.32 10.80
CA GLY A 475 -22.77 29.71 10.97
C GLY A 475 -22.44 30.12 12.41
N VAL A 476 -22.41 29.19 13.37
CA VAL A 476 -22.09 29.47 14.78
C VAL A 476 -20.79 28.78 15.15
N VAL A 477 -19.84 29.58 15.66
CA VAL A 477 -18.62 29.07 16.30
C VAL A 477 -18.96 28.44 17.62
N SER A 478 -18.96 27.12 17.70
CA SER A 478 -19.34 26.40 18.91
C SER A 478 -18.74 25.00 18.95
N ASN A 479 -18.39 24.57 20.14
CA ASN A 479 -18.04 23.19 20.44
C ASN A 479 -19.21 22.41 21.10
N THR A 480 -20.34 23.07 21.31
CA THR A 480 -21.55 22.42 21.85
C THR A 480 -22.38 21.86 20.70
N PRO A 481 -22.60 20.56 20.63
CA PRO A 481 -23.44 19.94 19.61
C PRO A 481 -24.89 20.45 19.65
N LEU A 482 -25.51 20.56 18.49
CA LEU A 482 -26.95 20.76 18.35
C LEU A 482 -27.69 19.44 18.64
N ASN A 483 -27.22 18.37 18.00
CA ASN A 483 -27.69 17.00 18.24
C ASN A 483 -26.64 15.99 17.79
N VAL A 484 -26.89 14.73 18.13
CA VAL A 484 -26.13 13.56 17.64
C VAL A 484 -27.11 12.63 16.94
N ALA A 485 -26.80 12.28 15.69
CA ALA A 485 -27.56 11.29 14.92
C ALA A 485 -26.80 9.97 14.94
N SER A 486 -27.37 8.97 15.60
CA SER A 486 -26.74 7.65 15.75
C SER A 486 -27.32 6.65 14.76
N THR A 487 -26.48 5.82 14.19
CA THR A 487 -26.85 4.73 13.27
C THR A 487 -26.10 3.47 13.63
N ARG A 488 -26.74 2.30 13.42
CA ARG A 488 -26.14 0.99 13.67
C ARG A 488 -26.23 0.13 12.41
N LEU A 489 -25.16 -0.62 12.15
CA LEU A 489 -25.10 -1.61 11.10
C LEU A 489 -24.70 -2.96 11.69
N GLU A 490 -25.46 -4.01 11.35
CA GLU A 490 -25.12 -5.38 11.67
C GLU A 490 -25.18 -6.22 10.38
N ASN A 491 -24.12 -7.00 10.11
CA ASN A 491 -24.06 -7.87 8.96
C ASN A 491 -23.38 -9.20 9.33
N SER A 492 -23.88 -10.29 8.75
CA SER A 492 -23.36 -11.64 8.98
C SER A 492 -23.21 -12.40 7.65
N PRO A 493 -22.31 -11.93 6.76
CA PRO A 493 -22.12 -12.53 5.44
C PRO A 493 -21.28 -13.81 5.47
N TRP A 494 -21.48 -14.64 4.44
CA TRP A 494 -20.64 -15.76 4.09
C TRP A 494 -19.76 -15.41 2.90
N SER A 495 -18.52 -15.92 2.90
CA SER A 495 -17.58 -15.82 1.78
C SER A 495 -17.09 -17.21 1.40
N TYR A 496 -16.87 -17.41 0.10
CA TYR A 496 -16.49 -18.69 -0.45
C TYR A 496 -15.28 -18.55 -1.36
N ARG A 497 -14.45 -19.61 -1.40
CA ARG A 497 -13.34 -19.75 -2.32
C ARG A 497 -13.28 -21.20 -2.80
N GLY A 498 -13.05 -21.38 -4.09
CA GLY A 498 -12.85 -22.69 -4.68
C GLY A 498 -11.85 -22.62 -5.82
N GLY A 499 -11.15 -23.69 -6.07
CA GLY A 499 -10.19 -23.75 -7.16
C GLY A 499 -9.73 -25.14 -7.50
N VAL A 500 -9.21 -25.28 -8.70
CA VAL A 500 -8.57 -26.49 -9.21
C VAL A 500 -7.15 -26.10 -9.63
N LEU A 501 -6.17 -26.90 -9.20
CA LEU A 501 -4.80 -26.78 -9.66
C LEU A 501 -4.42 -28.03 -10.44
N TYR A 502 -3.77 -27.83 -11.58
CA TYR A 502 -3.11 -28.87 -12.35
C TYR A 502 -1.61 -28.61 -12.36
N GLN A 503 -0.84 -29.51 -11.75
CA GLN A 503 0.60 -29.40 -11.52
C GLN A 503 1.30 -30.62 -12.10
N PRO A 504 1.50 -30.67 -13.45
CA PRO A 504 2.13 -31.83 -14.10
C PRO A 504 3.60 -32.02 -13.75
N SER A 505 4.27 -30.98 -13.25
CA SER A 505 5.67 -31.01 -12.83
C SER A 505 5.91 -30.05 -11.67
N PRO A 506 7.05 -30.14 -10.95
CA PRO A 506 7.43 -29.20 -9.91
C PRO A 506 7.57 -27.75 -10.37
N THR A 507 7.76 -27.52 -11.67
CA THR A 507 7.97 -26.18 -12.25
C THR A 507 6.74 -25.60 -12.93
N GLN A 508 5.62 -26.32 -12.96
CA GLN A 508 4.41 -25.88 -13.66
C GLN A 508 3.18 -25.99 -12.74
N SER A 509 2.36 -24.95 -12.72
CA SER A 509 1.10 -24.93 -12.01
C SER A 509 0.07 -24.12 -12.81
N TYR A 510 -1.02 -24.75 -13.17
CA TYR A 510 -2.16 -24.13 -13.84
C TYR A 510 -3.34 -24.12 -12.88
N HIS A 511 -4.15 -23.07 -12.91
CA HIS A 511 -5.30 -23.02 -12.00
C HIS A 511 -6.54 -22.39 -12.63
N VAL A 512 -7.68 -22.82 -12.12
CA VAL A 512 -8.97 -22.13 -12.24
C VAL A 512 -9.44 -21.84 -10.84
N SER A 513 -9.86 -20.61 -10.58
CA SER A 513 -10.39 -20.27 -9.26
C SER A 513 -11.61 -19.36 -9.31
N TYR A 514 -12.45 -19.52 -8.30
CA TYR A 514 -13.61 -18.69 -8.03
C TYR A 514 -13.57 -18.23 -6.58
N GLY A 515 -13.81 -16.94 -6.35
CA GLY A 515 -13.88 -16.38 -5.00
C GLY A 515 -14.92 -15.30 -4.89
N THR A 516 -15.45 -15.10 -3.68
CA THR A 516 -16.39 -14.04 -3.36
C THR A 516 -15.81 -13.07 -2.34
N SER A 517 -16.26 -11.83 -2.38
CA SER A 517 -15.99 -10.84 -1.33
C SER A 517 -17.23 -10.02 -1.01
N PHE A 518 -17.20 -9.39 0.15
CA PHE A 518 -18.21 -8.43 0.58
C PHE A 518 -17.55 -7.21 1.22
N ASN A 519 -18.21 -6.06 1.11
CA ASN A 519 -17.81 -4.85 1.81
C ASN A 519 -19.01 -4.26 2.56
N THR A 520 -18.80 -3.90 3.82
CA THR A 520 -19.84 -3.30 4.65
C THR A 520 -20.02 -1.82 4.31
N SER A 521 -21.22 -1.29 4.52
CA SER A 521 -21.50 0.13 4.26
C SER A 521 -20.94 1.06 5.34
N ALA A 522 -20.56 0.51 6.50
CA ALA A 522 -19.96 1.26 7.60
C ALA A 522 -18.50 0.86 7.73
N ASP A 523 -17.64 1.55 7.04
CA ASP A 523 -16.21 1.44 7.24
C ASP A 523 -15.69 2.61 8.07
N THR A 524 -14.54 2.40 8.66
CA THR A 524 -13.88 3.27 9.62
C THR A 524 -13.76 4.72 9.18
N TYR A 525 -13.54 4.95 7.90
CA TYR A 525 -13.36 6.27 7.31
C TYR A 525 -14.47 6.68 6.35
N GLN A 526 -15.39 5.77 6.07
CA GLN A 526 -16.51 6.05 5.20
C GLN A 526 -17.66 6.58 6.04
N TYR A 527 -18.04 7.80 5.79
CA TYR A 527 -19.09 8.49 6.48
C TYR A 527 -20.44 7.92 6.07
N VAL A 528 -20.99 7.12 6.94
CA VAL A 528 -22.36 6.63 6.77
C VAL A 528 -23.28 7.73 7.21
N THR A 529 -24.03 8.31 6.27
CA THR A 529 -25.19 9.12 6.63
C THR A 529 -26.27 8.21 7.23
N PRO A 530 -27.18 8.73 8.09
CA PRO A 530 -28.29 7.94 8.65
C PRO A 530 -29.10 7.15 7.61
N GLN A 531 -29.14 7.61 6.37
CA GLN A 531 -29.85 6.95 5.26
C GLN A 531 -29.22 5.63 4.81
N ASN A 532 -27.96 5.37 5.18
CA ASN A 532 -27.19 4.21 4.71
C ASN A 532 -26.99 3.14 5.79
N ALA A 533 -27.53 3.36 7.00
CA ALA A 533 -27.23 2.56 8.17
C ALA A 533 -27.55 1.06 8.04
N ASN A 534 -28.61 0.71 7.34
CA ASN A 534 -29.07 -0.68 7.21
C ASN A 534 -28.96 -1.22 5.78
N THR A 535 -28.08 -0.66 4.98
CA THR A 535 -27.87 -1.16 3.61
C THR A 535 -27.16 -2.52 3.64
N PRO A 536 -27.61 -3.49 2.83
CA PRO A 536 -26.88 -4.75 2.66
C PRO A 536 -25.45 -4.52 2.19
N PRO A 537 -24.51 -5.45 2.48
CA PRO A 537 -23.15 -5.31 2.03
C PRO A 537 -23.06 -5.35 0.50
N GLU A 538 -22.16 -4.56 -0.04
CA GLU A 538 -21.71 -4.73 -1.41
C GLU A 538 -21.09 -6.11 -1.55
N LYS A 539 -21.24 -6.75 -2.70
CA LYS A 539 -20.74 -8.09 -2.97
C LYS A 539 -19.92 -8.11 -4.23
N SER A 540 -18.98 -9.03 -4.28
CA SER A 540 -18.20 -9.27 -5.49
C SER A 540 -17.89 -10.74 -5.70
N ARG A 541 -17.53 -11.06 -6.95
CA ARG A 541 -17.01 -12.36 -7.35
C ARG A 541 -15.87 -12.20 -8.34
N ASN A 542 -14.93 -13.10 -8.27
CA ASN A 542 -13.79 -13.18 -9.18
C ASN A 542 -13.70 -14.58 -9.76
N LEU A 543 -13.54 -14.66 -11.08
CA LEU A 543 -13.19 -15.88 -11.80
C LEU A 543 -11.83 -15.66 -12.44
N GLU A 544 -10.92 -16.62 -12.29
CA GLU A 544 -9.55 -16.51 -12.77
C GLU A 544 -9.05 -17.84 -13.35
N PHE A 545 -8.36 -17.76 -14.48
CA PHE A 545 -7.56 -18.82 -15.07
C PHE A 545 -6.12 -18.36 -15.08
N GLY A 546 -5.21 -19.14 -14.53
CA GLY A 546 -3.81 -18.70 -14.46
C GLY A 546 -2.82 -19.83 -14.63
N ALA A 547 -1.58 -19.45 -14.88
CA ALA A 547 -0.43 -20.31 -14.97
C ALA A 547 0.75 -19.71 -14.21
N LYS A 548 1.53 -20.55 -13.54
CA LYS A 548 2.77 -20.21 -12.85
C LYS A 548 3.82 -21.19 -13.31
N LEU A 549 4.86 -20.69 -13.92
CA LEU A 549 5.90 -21.48 -14.58
C LEU A 549 7.26 -21.04 -14.09
N ASP A 550 8.07 -21.99 -13.70
CA ASP A 550 9.46 -21.79 -13.31
C ASP A 550 10.37 -22.32 -14.44
N TRP A 551 11.35 -21.52 -14.82
CA TRP A 551 12.30 -21.76 -15.89
C TRP A 551 13.71 -21.80 -15.33
N PHE A 552 14.63 -22.49 -16.02
CA PHE A 552 16.05 -22.52 -15.66
C PHE A 552 16.27 -22.98 -14.22
N ASP A 553 15.70 -24.14 -13.87
CA ASP A 553 15.74 -24.73 -12.51
C ASP A 553 15.17 -23.79 -11.43
N GLY A 554 14.20 -22.96 -11.84
CA GLY A 554 13.53 -22.02 -10.94
C GLY A 554 14.26 -20.70 -10.75
N ALA A 555 15.28 -20.39 -11.57
CA ALA A 555 15.96 -19.11 -11.54
C ALA A 555 15.06 -17.97 -12.06
N LEU A 556 14.11 -18.26 -12.94
CA LEU A 556 13.13 -17.31 -13.46
C LEU A 556 11.71 -17.86 -13.25
N SER A 557 10.80 -17.04 -12.75
CA SER A 557 9.37 -17.35 -12.68
C SER A 557 8.57 -16.44 -13.62
N THR A 558 7.61 -17.03 -14.32
CA THR A 558 6.57 -16.31 -15.05
C THR A 558 5.20 -16.68 -14.50
N ARG A 559 4.33 -15.68 -14.29
CA ARG A 559 2.99 -15.85 -13.76
C ARG A 559 2.02 -15.10 -14.63
N GLY A 560 1.03 -15.77 -15.18
CA GLY A 560 0.02 -15.14 -16.03
C GLY A 560 -1.37 -15.52 -15.60
N ALA A 561 -2.33 -14.62 -15.78
CA ALA A 561 -3.74 -14.89 -15.49
C ALA A 561 -4.67 -14.14 -16.44
N ILE A 562 -5.80 -14.75 -16.73
CA ILE A 562 -6.98 -14.13 -17.33
C ILE A 562 -8.04 -14.06 -16.25
N PHE A 563 -8.60 -12.89 -16.03
CA PHE A 563 -9.55 -12.67 -14.95
C PHE A 563 -10.83 -11.99 -15.40
N ARG A 564 -11.91 -12.25 -14.67
CA ARG A 564 -13.14 -11.46 -14.68
C ARG A 564 -13.59 -11.21 -13.24
N THR A 565 -13.64 -9.95 -12.86
CA THR A 565 -14.06 -9.50 -11.52
C THR A 565 -15.33 -8.68 -11.64
N GLU A 566 -16.36 -9.03 -10.90
CA GLU A 566 -17.64 -8.32 -10.86
C GLU A 566 -17.92 -7.81 -9.45
N LYS A 567 -18.42 -6.58 -9.35
CA LYS A 567 -18.95 -5.99 -8.12
C LYS A 567 -20.43 -5.67 -8.34
N PHE A 568 -21.28 -6.03 -7.41
CA PHE A 568 -22.72 -5.85 -7.48
C PHE A 568 -23.30 -5.44 -6.11
N ASN A 569 -24.56 -4.99 -6.08
CA ASN A 569 -25.09 -4.24 -4.95
C ASN A 569 -24.17 -3.06 -4.59
N GLU A 570 -23.55 -2.44 -5.59
CA GLU A 570 -22.62 -1.34 -5.38
C GLU A 570 -23.42 -0.07 -5.07
N ARG A 571 -22.90 0.72 -4.15
CA ARG A 571 -23.41 2.05 -3.88
C ARG A 571 -23.23 2.93 -5.12
N THR A 572 -24.24 3.68 -5.50
CA THR A 572 -24.20 4.55 -6.70
C THR A 572 -23.11 5.61 -6.57
N THR A 573 -22.81 6.02 -5.34
CA THR A 573 -21.63 6.83 -5.03
C THR A 573 -20.63 5.90 -4.37
N ASP A 574 -19.46 5.76 -4.95
CA ASP A 574 -18.39 4.97 -4.36
C ASP A 574 -17.99 5.63 -3.01
N ALA A 575 -17.49 4.82 -2.10
CA ALA A 575 -17.03 5.23 -0.78
C ALA A 575 -15.97 6.35 -0.80
N ASP A 576 -15.31 6.54 -1.94
CA ASP A 576 -14.36 7.61 -2.18
C ASP A 576 -14.98 9.01 -2.22
N PHE A 577 -16.31 9.09 -2.32
CA PHE A 577 -17.03 10.37 -2.36
C PHE A 577 -17.78 10.57 -1.04
N ALA A 578 -17.06 11.00 -0.02
CA ALA A 578 -17.64 11.28 1.29
C ALA A 578 -18.78 12.31 1.20
N GLY A 579 -19.93 11.99 1.79
CA GLY A 579 -21.06 12.90 1.96
C GLY A 579 -22.18 12.79 0.94
N SER A 580 -22.17 11.84 0.01
CA SER A 580 -23.26 11.63 -0.94
C SER A 580 -24.22 10.52 -0.50
N ALA A 581 -25.48 10.63 -0.86
CA ALA A 581 -26.49 9.57 -0.65
C ALA A 581 -26.19 8.36 -1.53
N TYR A 582 -26.30 7.15 -0.97
CA TYR A 582 -25.99 5.90 -1.67
C TYR A 582 -27.24 5.09 -1.96
N THR A 583 -27.29 4.48 -3.13
CA THR A 583 -28.26 3.44 -3.49
C THR A 583 -27.52 2.18 -3.90
N LEU A 584 -27.98 1.02 -3.45
CA LEU A 584 -27.37 -0.29 -3.75
C LEU A 584 -27.89 -0.85 -5.07
N SER A 585 -27.70 -0.13 -6.16
CA SER A 585 -28.20 -0.53 -7.47
C SER A 585 -27.09 -0.68 -8.51
N GLY A 586 -25.84 -0.39 -8.12
CA GLY A 586 -24.72 -0.45 -9.03
C GLY A 586 -24.21 -1.87 -9.27
N LYS A 587 -23.84 -2.14 -10.51
CA LYS A 587 -23.06 -3.30 -10.92
C LYS A 587 -22.02 -2.88 -11.93
N ARG A 588 -20.79 -3.34 -11.76
CA ARG A 588 -19.73 -3.16 -12.73
C ARG A 588 -18.82 -4.39 -12.78
N HIS A 589 -18.12 -4.54 -13.88
CA HIS A 589 -17.11 -5.58 -14.01
C HIS A 589 -15.86 -5.10 -14.72
N THR A 590 -14.76 -5.78 -14.45
CA THR A 590 -13.50 -5.66 -15.17
C THR A 590 -13.04 -7.04 -15.61
N ALA A 591 -12.45 -7.12 -16.82
CA ALA A 591 -11.85 -8.34 -17.30
C ALA A 591 -10.57 -8.01 -18.07
N GLY A 592 -9.56 -8.86 -17.92
CA GLY A 592 -8.25 -8.59 -18.49
C GLY A 592 -7.27 -9.74 -18.36
N VAL A 593 -6.03 -9.42 -18.71
CA VAL A 593 -4.88 -10.32 -18.64
C VAL A 593 -3.79 -9.67 -17.81
N GLU A 594 -3.12 -10.47 -16.99
CA GLU A 594 -2.00 -10.05 -16.17
C GLU A 594 -0.82 -10.97 -16.43
N LEU A 595 0.40 -10.41 -16.39
CA LEU A 595 1.65 -11.13 -16.56
C LEU A 595 2.71 -10.54 -15.62
N ASP A 596 3.34 -11.40 -14.82
CA ASP A 596 4.52 -11.07 -14.04
C ASP A 596 5.69 -11.95 -14.49
N VAL A 597 6.90 -11.37 -14.54
CA VAL A 597 8.17 -12.05 -14.83
C VAL A 597 9.18 -11.61 -13.77
N VAL A 598 9.76 -12.56 -13.06
CA VAL A 598 10.70 -12.24 -11.99
C VAL A 598 11.77 -13.30 -11.83
N GLY A 599 13.03 -12.89 -11.67
CA GLY A 599 14.15 -13.78 -11.43
C GLY A 599 15.40 -13.44 -12.23
N ARG A 600 16.19 -14.49 -12.57
CA ARG A 600 17.47 -14.36 -13.26
C ARG A 600 17.44 -14.97 -14.65
N LEU A 601 18.01 -14.24 -15.59
CA LEU A 601 18.32 -14.70 -16.95
C LEU A 601 19.85 -14.91 -17.05
N GLY A 602 20.31 -16.10 -16.61
CA GLY A 602 21.72 -16.37 -16.42
C GLY A 602 22.32 -15.71 -15.18
N PRO A 603 23.66 -15.75 -15.01
CA PRO A 603 24.32 -15.32 -13.75
C PRO A 603 24.38 -13.79 -13.58
N GLN A 604 24.23 -13.02 -14.64
CA GLN A 604 24.47 -11.57 -14.63
C GLN A 604 23.20 -10.73 -14.71
N TRP A 605 22.09 -11.27 -15.21
CA TRP A 605 20.87 -10.51 -15.45
C TRP A 605 19.81 -10.86 -14.44
N GLU A 606 19.24 -9.84 -13.81
CA GLU A 606 18.02 -9.96 -13.02
C GLU A 606 16.91 -9.14 -13.66
N VAL A 607 15.71 -9.69 -13.65
CA VAL A 607 14.52 -9.05 -14.23
C VAL A 607 13.37 -9.10 -13.24
N TYR A 608 12.66 -7.99 -13.13
CA TYR A 608 11.35 -7.87 -12.52
C TYR A 608 10.44 -7.15 -13.51
N GLY A 609 9.32 -7.75 -13.89
CA GLY A 609 8.36 -7.16 -14.80
C GLY A 609 6.93 -7.50 -14.37
N SER A 610 6.05 -6.52 -14.50
CA SER A 610 4.61 -6.68 -14.24
C SER A 610 3.85 -5.93 -15.32
N TYR A 611 2.85 -6.59 -15.93
CA TYR A 611 2.01 -6.02 -16.97
C TYR A 611 0.56 -6.41 -16.78
N THR A 612 -0.34 -5.46 -17.03
CA THR A 612 -1.79 -5.69 -16.99
C THR A 612 -2.45 -5.04 -18.20
N TRP A 613 -3.30 -5.81 -18.88
CA TRP A 613 -4.19 -5.35 -19.92
C TRP A 613 -5.64 -5.54 -19.51
N VAL A 614 -6.40 -4.45 -19.38
CA VAL A 614 -7.82 -4.43 -18.99
C VAL A 614 -8.65 -3.89 -20.16
N PRO A 615 -8.93 -4.68 -21.19
CA PRO A 615 -9.76 -4.24 -22.31
C PRO A 615 -11.18 -3.92 -21.89
N VAL A 616 -11.72 -4.62 -20.92
CA VAL A 616 -13.10 -4.49 -20.44
C VAL A 616 -13.11 -3.94 -19.03
N ALA A 617 -13.79 -2.81 -18.84
CA ALA A 617 -14.09 -2.23 -17.54
C ALA A 617 -15.41 -1.46 -17.69
N THR A 618 -16.55 -2.06 -17.36
CA THR A 618 -17.87 -1.57 -17.76
C THR A 618 -18.81 -1.43 -16.57
N ILE A 619 -19.58 -0.37 -16.57
CA ILE A 619 -20.70 -0.20 -15.67
C ILE A 619 -21.91 -0.92 -16.27
N ASP A 620 -22.38 -1.97 -15.62
CA ASP A 620 -23.46 -2.82 -16.10
C ASP A 620 -24.84 -2.32 -15.64
N GLN A 621 -24.88 -1.75 -14.44
CA GLN A 621 -26.10 -1.19 -13.82
C GLN A 621 -25.73 0.02 -12.95
N ALA A 622 -26.64 0.97 -12.87
CA ALA A 622 -26.51 2.16 -12.04
C ALA A 622 -27.85 2.53 -11.40
N GLY A 623 -27.81 3.49 -10.47
CA GLY A 623 -29.01 4.00 -9.81
C GLY A 623 -30.03 4.63 -10.78
N SER A 624 -31.23 4.86 -10.31
CA SER A 624 -32.36 5.34 -11.13
C SER A 624 -32.26 6.80 -11.61
N ALA A 625 -31.34 7.59 -11.06
CA ALA A 625 -31.11 8.97 -11.50
C ALA A 625 -30.61 9.00 -12.96
N ALA A 626 -31.12 9.94 -13.76
CA ALA A 626 -30.81 10.04 -15.20
C ALA A 626 -29.27 10.08 -15.47
N ALA A 627 -28.52 10.83 -14.68
CA ALA A 627 -27.07 10.90 -14.80
C ALA A 627 -26.38 9.55 -14.48
N ALA A 628 -26.94 8.78 -13.54
CA ALA A 628 -26.43 7.44 -13.23
C ALA A 628 -26.77 6.46 -14.38
N GLN A 629 -27.98 6.48 -14.90
CA GLN A 629 -28.37 5.66 -16.05
C GLN A 629 -27.54 5.97 -17.31
N ALA A 630 -27.18 7.22 -17.53
CA ALA A 630 -26.30 7.63 -18.63
C ALA A 630 -24.88 7.04 -18.52
N SER A 631 -24.48 6.55 -17.35
CA SER A 631 -23.17 5.91 -17.14
C SER A 631 -23.15 4.42 -17.52
N VAL A 632 -24.32 3.78 -17.69
CA VAL A 632 -24.40 2.36 -18.07
C VAL A 632 -23.77 2.14 -19.43
N GLY A 633 -22.97 1.10 -19.55
CA GLY A 633 -22.16 0.81 -20.76
C GLY A 633 -20.86 1.61 -20.84
N GLN A 634 -20.67 2.64 -20.03
CA GLN A 634 -19.41 3.41 -20.03
C GLN A 634 -18.29 2.67 -19.28
N ARG A 635 -17.05 3.05 -19.61
CA ARG A 635 -15.87 2.54 -18.92
C ARG A 635 -15.82 3.06 -17.48
N VAL A 636 -15.39 2.22 -16.57
CA VAL A 636 -15.08 2.59 -15.17
C VAL A 636 -13.87 3.54 -15.16
N GLY A 637 -13.96 4.62 -14.38
CA GLY A 637 -12.84 5.54 -14.18
C GLY A 637 -11.69 4.90 -13.38
N LEU A 638 -10.51 5.53 -13.42
CA LEU A 638 -9.30 5.05 -12.77
C LEU A 638 -8.87 3.62 -13.20
N THR A 639 -9.23 3.25 -14.42
CA THR A 639 -8.93 1.92 -14.99
C THR A 639 -8.31 2.08 -16.37
N PRO A 640 -7.00 2.37 -16.47
CA PRO A 640 -6.32 2.47 -17.76
C PRO A 640 -6.40 1.13 -18.50
N LYS A 641 -6.32 1.16 -19.84
CA LYS A 641 -6.37 -0.07 -20.63
C LYS A 641 -5.14 -0.94 -20.42
N GLN A 642 -3.99 -0.32 -20.24
CA GLN A 642 -2.72 -1.01 -20.05
C GLN A 642 -1.91 -0.27 -18.99
N SER A 643 -1.22 -1.03 -18.15
CA SER A 643 -0.20 -0.54 -17.24
C SER A 643 0.90 -1.57 -17.11
N GLY A 644 2.10 -1.13 -16.77
CA GLY A 644 3.21 -2.03 -16.60
C GLY A 644 4.38 -1.38 -15.89
N ALA A 645 5.26 -2.23 -15.38
CA ALA A 645 6.54 -1.87 -14.82
C ALA A 645 7.58 -2.92 -15.20
N LEU A 646 8.81 -2.47 -15.39
CA LEU A 646 9.95 -3.31 -15.71
C LEU A 646 11.17 -2.77 -14.97
N TRP A 647 11.95 -3.64 -14.37
CA TRP A 647 13.27 -3.37 -13.81
C TRP A 647 14.23 -4.45 -14.25
N VAL A 648 15.34 -4.07 -14.86
CA VAL A 648 16.37 -4.99 -15.32
C VAL A 648 17.71 -4.54 -14.76
N SER A 649 18.41 -5.41 -14.06
CA SER A 649 19.76 -5.16 -13.56
C SER A 649 20.77 -6.10 -14.21
N TYR A 650 21.99 -5.60 -14.40
CA TYR A 650 23.11 -6.31 -15.00
C TYR A 650 24.35 -6.19 -14.13
N GLN A 651 24.88 -7.33 -13.70
CA GLN A 651 26.13 -7.41 -12.97
C GLN A 651 27.29 -7.37 -13.96
N ALA A 652 27.79 -6.16 -14.25
CA ALA A 652 28.83 -5.95 -15.26
C ALA A 652 30.20 -6.52 -14.81
N THR A 653 30.51 -6.40 -13.54
CA THR A 653 31.68 -7.01 -12.88
C THR A 653 31.28 -7.45 -11.48
N PRO A 654 32.09 -8.23 -10.74
CA PRO A 654 31.77 -8.56 -9.34
C PRO A 654 31.52 -7.35 -8.43
N LYS A 655 32.00 -6.17 -8.81
CA LYS A 655 31.84 -4.93 -8.04
C LYS A 655 30.84 -3.93 -8.65
N LEU A 656 30.59 -4.00 -9.96
CA LEU A 656 29.76 -3.01 -10.67
C LEU A 656 28.46 -3.65 -11.13
N ARG A 657 27.34 -3.10 -10.69
CA ARG A 657 26.00 -3.43 -11.13
C ARG A 657 25.31 -2.19 -11.68
N VAL A 658 24.60 -2.33 -12.78
CA VAL A 658 23.83 -1.26 -13.41
C VAL A 658 22.39 -1.74 -13.60
N ALA A 659 21.43 -0.84 -13.55
CA ALA A 659 20.03 -1.17 -13.81
C ALA A 659 19.31 -0.06 -14.55
N LEU A 660 18.28 -0.48 -15.29
CA LEU A 660 17.33 0.40 -15.95
C LEU A 660 15.93 -0.13 -15.71
N GLY A 661 15.02 0.77 -15.41
CA GLY A 661 13.63 0.46 -15.22
C GLY A 661 12.70 1.45 -15.89
N ALA A 662 11.45 1.06 -15.96
CA ALA A 662 10.37 1.94 -16.40
C ALA A 662 9.04 1.48 -15.84
N HIS A 663 8.16 2.44 -15.56
CA HIS A 663 6.77 2.16 -15.25
C HIS A 663 5.85 3.12 -16.00
N GLY A 664 4.60 2.71 -16.22
CA GLY A 664 3.69 3.56 -16.97
C GLY A 664 2.30 2.98 -17.15
N ALA A 665 1.43 3.81 -17.71
CA ALA A 665 0.07 3.44 -18.05
C ALA A 665 -0.40 4.18 -19.31
N THR A 666 -1.39 3.64 -20.01
CA THR A 666 -2.11 4.32 -21.08
C THR A 666 -2.99 5.45 -20.51
N GLU A 667 -3.62 6.25 -21.38
CA GLU A 667 -4.57 7.29 -21.00
C GLU A 667 -5.47 6.81 -19.85
N ASN A 668 -5.60 7.62 -18.82
CA ASN A 668 -6.47 7.36 -17.69
C ASN A 668 -7.42 8.55 -17.45
N ARG A 669 -8.56 8.28 -16.85
CA ARG A 669 -9.58 9.28 -16.54
C ARG A 669 -10.03 9.14 -15.09
N PRO A 670 -10.23 10.25 -14.37
CA PRO A 670 -10.80 10.17 -13.04
C PRO A 670 -12.23 9.62 -13.10
N LEU A 671 -12.77 9.26 -11.95
CA LEU A 671 -14.17 8.91 -11.81
C LEU A 671 -15.05 10.13 -12.19
N SER A 672 -16.22 9.89 -12.77
CA SER A 672 -17.22 10.92 -12.99
C SER A 672 -18.09 11.07 -11.75
N GLY A 673 -17.82 12.08 -10.94
CA GLY A 673 -18.70 12.44 -9.82
C GLY A 673 -19.32 11.23 -9.10
N THR A 674 -20.64 11.13 -9.15
CA THR A 674 -21.42 10.11 -8.44
C THR A 674 -21.61 8.79 -9.19
N THR A 675 -21.15 8.68 -10.43
CA THR A 675 -21.51 7.53 -11.29
C THR A 675 -20.45 6.44 -11.40
N GLY A 676 -19.23 6.70 -10.92
CA GLY A 676 -18.13 5.76 -11.06
C GLY A 676 -17.61 5.55 -12.48
N ALA A 677 -18.24 6.17 -13.50
CA ALA A 677 -17.80 6.15 -14.89
C ALA A 677 -16.48 6.93 -15.05
N ALA A 678 -15.74 6.64 -16.10
CA ALA A 678 -14.62 7.49 -16.52
C ALA A 678 -15.15 8.87 -16.92
N SER A 679 -14.52 9.94 -16.43
CA SER A 679 -14.92 11.30 -16.77
C SER A 679 -14.92 11.53 -18.27
N ALA A 680 -16.00 12.10 -18.79
CA ALA A 680 -16.09 12.49 -20.20
C ALA A 680 -15.27 13.76 -20.48
N THR A 681 -15.09 14.62 -19.47
CA THR A 681 -14.53 15.97 -19.60
C THR A 681 -13.11 16.12 -19.06
N ALA A 682 -12.56 15.07 -18.42
CA ALA A 682 -11.21 15.11 -17.87
C ALA A 682 -10.44 13.85 -18.26
N ARG A 683 -9.20 14.02 -18.67
CA ARG A 683 -8.31 12.94 -19.03
C ARG A 683 -6.86 13.30 -18.72
N VAL A 684 -6.09 12.29 -18.38
CA VAL A 684 -4.63 12.37 -18.26
C VAL A 684 -4.02 11.54 -19.38
N PRO A 685 -3.09 12.11 -20.16
CA PRO A 685 -2.35 11.35 -21.17
C PRO A 685 -1.64 10.14 -20.56
N GLY A 686 -1.46 9.11 -21.37
CA GLY A 686 -0.59 8.00 -20.99
C GLY A 686 0.84 8.47 -20.76
N PHE A 687 1.56 7.75 -19.93
CA PHE A 687 2.94 8.07 -19.57
C PHE A 687 3.80 6.82 -19.47
N VAL A 688 5.10 7.02 -19.67
CA VAL A 688 6.17 6.10 -19.29
C VAL A 688 7.22 6.96 -18.59
N VAL A 689 7.62 6.53 -17.40
CA VAL A 689 8.71 7.09 -16.61
C VAL A 689 9.83 6.07 -16.57
N ALA A 690 11.04 6.50 -16.84
CA ALA A 690 12.22 5.64 -16.82
C ALA A 690 13.13 6.01 -15.64
N ASP A 691 13.71 4.98 -15.01
CA ASP A 691 14.57 5.06 -13.85
C ASP A 691 15.88 4.32 -14.12
N ALA A 692 17.01 4.80 -13.55
CA ALA A 692 18.31 4.16 -13.72
C ALA A 692 19.07 4.08 -12.39
N MET A 693 19.93 3.07 -12.27
CA MET A 693 20.77 2.86 -11.10
C MET A 693 22.16 2.38 -11.52
N ILE A 694 23.16 2.87 -10.79
CA ILE A 694 24.52 2.35 -10.82
C ILE A 694 24.96 2.07 -9.38
N GLU A 695 25.38 0.86 -9.09
CA GLU A 695 25.93 0.44 -7.78
C GLU A 695 27.36 -0.02 -7.94
N TYR A 696 28.22 0.42 -7.04
CA TYR A 696 29.62 -0.04 -6.98
C TYR A 696 29.97 -0.48 -5.55
N LYS A 697 30.42 -1.73 -5.41
CA LYS A 697 30.89 -2.30 -4.15
C LYS A 697 32.39 -2.09 -4.00
N PHE A 698 32.81 -1.26 -3.05
CA PHE A 698 34.23 -1.07 -2.70
C PHE A 698 34.76 -2.30 -2.01
N THR A 699 34.03 -2.80 -1.03
CA THR A 699 34.26 -4.05 -0.30
C THR A 699 32.99 -4.88 -0.31
N PRO A 700 32.96 -6.12 0.17
CA PRO A 700 31.70 -6.86 0.37
C PRO A 700 30.69 -6.10 1.23
N ASP A 701 31.17 -5.28 2.16
CA ASP A 701 30.39 -4.62 3.20
C ASP A 701 30.04 -3.15 2.90
N VAL A 702 30.75 -2.52 1.94
CA VAL A 702 30.58 -1.09 1.64
C VAL A 702 30.27 -0.89 0.16
N TYR A 703 29.13 -0.24 -0.10
CA TYR A 703 28.74 0.10 -1.46
C TYR A 703 28.32 1.56 -1.59
N VAL A 704 28.40 2.07 -2.80
CA VAL A 704 27.77 3.33 -3.21
C VAL A 704 26.78 3.05 -4.33
N GLN A 705 25.71 3.81 -4.35
CA GLN A 705 24.66 3.69 -5.37
C GLN A 705 24.25 5.09 -5.82
N LEU A 706 24.07 5.26 -7.12
CA LEU A 706 23.51 6.45 -7.74
C LEU A 706 22.21 6.05 -8.43
N ASN A 707 21.10 6.68 -8.04
CA ASN A 707 19.83 6.56 -8.73
C ASN A 707 19.47 7.85 -9.44
N VAL A 708 18.87 7.70 -10.61
CA VAL A 708 18.18 8.79 -11.32
C VAL A 708 16.76 8.34 -11.63
N ASN A 709 15.81 8.76 -10.82
CA ASN A 709 14.40 8.45 -11.00
C ASN A 709 13.76 9.52 -11.88
N ASN A 710 12.82 9.13 -12.74
CA ASN A 710 12.23 9.98 -13.78
C ASN A 710 13.28 10.66 -14.66
N LEU A 711 14.12 9.87 -15.35
CA LEU A 711 15.25 10.31 -16.19
C LEU A 711 14.88 11.46 -17.14
N SER A 712 13.71 11.42 -17.76
CA SER A 712 13.24 12.41 -18.73
C SER A 712 12.60 13.64 -18.09
N ASN A 713 12.50 13.70 -16.76
CA ASN A 713 11.73 14.73 -16.03
C ASN A 713 10.30 14.88 -16.57
N LYS A 714 9.63 13.74 -16.80
CA LYS A 714 8.28 13.69 -17.35
C LYS A 714 7.26 14.23 -16.34
N ALA A 715 6.45 15.19 -16.76
CA ALA A 715 5.23 15.54 -16.03
C ALA A 715 4.14 14.53 -16.36
N TYR A 716 3.54 13.92 -15.36
CA TYR A 716 2.43 12.98 -15.51
C TYR A 716 1.46 13.08 -14.33
N GLY A 717 0.18 12.80 -14.60
CA GLY A 717 -0.82 12.73 -13.54
C GLY A 717 -0.72 11.36 -12.86
N ASP A 718 -0.35 11.38 -11.61
CA ASP A 718 -0.16 10.19 -10.79
C ASP A 718 -1.44 9.81 -10.03
N GLN A 719 -2.01 10.75 -9.30
CA GLN A 719 -3.25 10.57 -8.57
C GLN A 719 -4.35 11.42 -9.21
N LEU A 720 -5.46 10.80 -9.56
CA LEU A 720 -6.52 11.43 -10.32
C LEU A 720 -7.78 11.64 -9.49
N TYR A 721 -8.40 12.82 -9.64
CA TYR A 721 -9.70 13.16 -9.05
C TYR A 721 -10.58 13.95 -10.05
N PRO A 722 -11.92 13.93 -9.92
CA PRO A 722 -12.75 14.80 -10.73
C PRO A 722 -12.35 16.27 -10.60
N GLY A 723 -11.82 16.84 -11.67
CA GLY A 723 -11.42 18.25 -11.75
C GLY A 723 -9.96 18.58 -11.45
N PHE A 724 -9.16 17.68 -10.88
CA PHE A 724 -7.73 17.91 -10.65
C PHE A 724 -6.91 16.61 -10.60
N THR A 725 -5.62 16.73 -10.63
CA THR A 725 -4.65 15.64 -10.42
C THR A 725 -3.49 16.11 -9.56
N ILE A 726 -2.85 15.18 -8.86
CA ILE A 726 -1.51 15.37 -8.29
C ILE A 726 -0.52 14.84 -9.31
N LEU A 727 0.52 15.62 -9.59
CA LEU A 727 1.61 15.19 -10.46
C LEU A 727 2.49 14.16 -9.75
N GLY A 728 3.03 13.24 -10.53
CA GLY A 728 4.07 12.33 -10.08
C GLY A 728 5.39 13.08 -9.81
N ALA A 729 6.30 12.40 -9.12
CA ALA A 729 7.60 12.96 -8.75
C ALA A 729 8.37 13.46 -9.98
N LYS A 730 9.01 14.63 -9.83
CA LYS A 730 9.96 15.14 -10.83
C LYS A 730 11.23 14.27 -10.83
N ARG A 731 12.16 14.56 -11.75
CA ARG A 731 13.44 13.88 -11.76
C ARG A 731 14.16 14.07 -10.42
N GLN A 732 14.57 12.94 -9.84
CA GLN A 732 15.37 12.90 -8.62
C GLN A 732 16.72 12.26 -8.91
N VAL A 733 17.79 12.84 -8.40
CA VAL A 733 19.13 12.24 -8.40
C VAL A 733 19.50 11.97 -6.95
N LEU A 734 19.74 10.70 -6.63
CA LEU A 734 19.98 10.22 -5.28
C LEU A 734 21.34 9.51 -5.20
N GLY A 735 22.20 9.97 -4.33
CA GLY A 735 23.47 9.34 -3.99
C GLY A 735 23.40 8.63 -2.65
N THR A 736 23.68 7.34 -2.63
CA THR A 736 23.57 6.48 -1.45
C THR A 736 24.91 5.89 -1.08
N VAL A 737 25.20 5.82 0.20
CA VAL A 737 26.28 5.00 0.80
C VAL A 737 25.62 4.00 1.75
N GLY A 738 25.93 2.73 1.57
CA GLY A 738 25.50 1.65 2.46
C GLY A 738 26.69 0.91 3.07
N VAL A 739 26.54 0.58 4.34
CA VAL A 739 27.50 -0.23 5.11
C VAL A 739 26.74 -1.41 5.70
N ARG A 740 27.21 -2.63 5.39
CA ARG A 740 26.58 -3.88 5.84
C ARG A 740 27.65 -4.76 6.48
N PHE A 741 27.43 -5.24 7.69
CA PHE A 741 28.33 -6.16 8.40
C PHE A 741 27.60 -7.01 9.44
#